data_ce031634fc1a79ed2abe6d43911daebd
#
_entry.id   ce031634fc1a79ed2abe6d43911daebd
#
_cell.length_a   1.000
_cell.length_b   1.000
_cell.length_c   1.000
_cell.angle_alpha   90.00
_cell.angle_beta   90.00
_cell.angle_gamma   90.00
#
_symmetry.space_group_name_H-M   'P 1'
#
loop_
_entity.id
_entity.type
_entity.pdbx_description
1 polymer ?
#
loop_
_entity_poly.entity_id
_entity_poly.type
_entity_poly.pdbx_seq_one_letter_code
_entity_poly.pdbx_strand_id
1 'polypeptide(L)'
;LPSATAAPLRCHLLIGPPASGKTTLARTLAPLLTAPAEPPALVLSTDAIRAEVFGDAAVQGPWIDIQQRLQQRLIEAVAAGIPVIIDATHARRPWRLAITQALLLPAPVEWIGWWLYTPLPTCLEWNRRRERQVPEAVIQEMAAALADPHVGPSRAEGFAALCAVVPSHHDHLEPLLAAELAALDRRIRSARARETHWQLHGYSRLLDLERLLFLIRLLSRYPELDAADPITCEQLEAIVSPLPSGDLAERAAAFLVRLHGECYGDAGAIRGDLNWLEANGFCFGGDSLAPIRLAEIRLPEAPPISCIQGGVHGGVHGGHPPMGDGPVFQRVMTLLRHLLHQPFDRDPGSSLTLHEQLIAATASIPGGYLPGETATLRKDLEKLLTPYGFRAAKDNVRHGYALGTAVLSAPQLREIQALVQQAAGRLADPSAQPLLVELEQRLAWAGLDQPAPPLRLYARHGVVDTALVRRESLAAPRGAEAIERAIAQRRRVLLKRFSSAGSHGGTTIGDGSGEWRVWPLQLIFHHVGWYLCVEEDVIGQEHGLIRCERLDRLALQRISARSGSLHGGPSDGLRRSPERQHAALQRLERLLHHSGGIHFGDDISAQLALASSSPRTRAVVLQTLRFSATPWAFAFLREGMGRYPREQVRFSRPLPGDSWWHHPDAPHLLQPNAPTDSHPYPLELDLPSWTIAADIDLRTWLYGFGEGIRVEAPTALREELVSRCRAMLAAHGEPARGATAREGAGPAEADRPANRQHQEEEPPPRAHFPNRLRRG
;
A
#
# COMPACT_ATOMS: atom_id res chain seq x y z
N LEU A 1 -21.70 -27.90 52.18
CA LEU A 1 -22.79 -27.23 51.46
C LEU A 1 -22.26 -25.91 50.95
N PRO A 2 -22.23 -25.60 49.63
CA PRO A 2 -21.83 -24.29 49.16
C PRO A 2 -22.87 -23.27 49.69
N SER A 3 -22.40 -22.23 50.32
CA SER A 3 -23.17 -21.07 50.78
C SER A 3 -24.05 -20.60 49.61
N ALA A 4 -25.33 -20.35 49.88
CA ALA A 4 -26.26 -19.81 48.93
C ALA A 4 -25.59 -18.54 48.33
N THR A 5 -25.22 -18.59 47.03
CA THR A 5 -24.64 -17.46 46.36
C THR A 5 -25.66 -16.34 46.39
N ALA A 6 -25.32 -15.26 47.09
CA ALA A 6 -26.12 -14.03 47.10
C ALA A 6 -26.44 -13.62 45.65
N ALA A 7 -27.66 -13.17 45.41
CA ALA A 7 -28.05 -12.69 44.07
C ALA A 7 -27.06 -11.59 43.61
N PRO A 8 -26.60 -11.62 42.37
CA PRO A 8 -25.63 -10.63 41.89
C PRO A 8 -26.24 -9.22 41.98
N LEU A 9 -25.40 -8.26 42.37
CA LEU A 9 -25.78 -6.86 42.44
C LEU A 9 -26.16 -6.34 41.04
N ARG A 10 -27.29 -5.65 40.95
CA ARG A 10 -27.74 -5.02 39.70
C ARG A 10 -27.26 -3.57 39.61
N CYS A 11 -26.54 -3.25 38.55
CA CYS A 11 -26.17 -1.91 38.20
C CYS A 11 -26.76 -1.50 36.84
N HIS A 12 -27.05 -0.22 36.69
CA HIS A 12 -27.83 0.29 35.59
C HIS A 12 -26.99 1.31 34.78
N LEU A 13 -26.91 1.11 33.44
CA LEU A 13 -26.20 1.99 32.53
C LEU A 13 -27.22 2.70 31.64
N LEU A 14 -27.23 4.03 31.67
CA LEU A 14 -28.06 4.83 30.79
C LEU A 14 -27.35 5.05 29.45
N ILE A 15 -28.07 4.85 28.35
CA ILE A 15 -27.55 4.92 26.98
C ILE A 15 -28.45 5.84 26.17
N GLY A 16 -27.91 6.94 25.63
CA GLY A 16 -28.70 7.86 24.81
C GLY A 16 -27.91 9.12 24.47
N PRO A 17 -28.27 9.84 23.39
CA PRO A 17 -27.57 11.06 23.00
C PRO A 17 -27.78 12.18 24.07
N PRO A 18 -27.02 13.27 24.04
CA PRO A 18 -27.32 14.42 24.87
C PRO A 18 -28.76 14.88 24.69
N ALA A 19 -29.37 15.38 25.77
CA ALA A 19 -30.77 15.83 25.82
C ALA A 19 -31.83 14.74 25.53
N SER A 20 -31.51 13.44 25.67
CA SER A 20 -32.48 12.35 25.48
C SER A 20 -33.35 12.05 26.72
N GLY A 21 -33.18 12.75 27.84
CA GLY A 21 -33.95 12.54 29.08
C GLY A 21 -33.29 11.61 30.10
N LYS A 22 -31.99 11.28 29.97
CA LYS A 22 -31.25 10.36 30.86
C LYS A 22 -31.34 10.76 32.35
N THR A 23 -31.06 12.00 32.67
CA THR A 23 -31.08 12.48 34.06
C THR A 23 -32.46 12.41 34.68
N THR A 24 -33.53 12.66 33.92
CA THR A 24 -34.92 12.46 34.35
C THR A 24 -35.18 10.99 34.63
N LEU A 25 -34.78 10.10 33.73
CA LEU A 25 -34.90 8.66 33.91
C LEU A 25 -34.11 8.18 35.14
N ALA A 26 -32.88 8.66 35.36
CA ALA A 26 -32.08 8.29 36.52
C ALA A 26 -32.79 8.65 37.85
N ARG A 27 -33.35 9.87 37.93
CA ARG A 27 -34.08 10.37 39.13
C ARG A 27 -35.34 9.59 39.39
N THR A 28 -36.09 9.17 38.37
CA THR A 28 -37.28 8.38 38.47
C THR A 28 -36.96 6.89 38.80
N LEU A 29 -35.87 6.37 38.29
CA LEU A 29 -35.45 4.97 38.45
C LEU A 29 -34.87 4.71 39.85
N ALA A 30 -34.05 5.66 40.39
CA ALA A 30 -33.31 5.46 41.63
C ALA A 30 -34.21 5.00 42.82
N PRO A 31 -35.37 5.62 43.11
CA PRO A 31 -36.22 5.21 44.21
C PRO A 31 -36.90 3.83 44.00
N LEU A 32 -37.00 3.34 42.73
CA LEU A 32 -37.58 2.08 42.37
C LEU A 32 -36.64 0.86 42.57
N LEU A 33 -35.36 1.12 42.79
CA LEU A 33 -34.34 0.08 42.90
C LEU A 33 -34.05 -0.37 44.32
N THR A 34 -34.53 0.32 45.31
CA THR A 34 -34.22 0.05 46.73
C THR A 34 -35.49 -0.09 47.55
N ALA A 35 -35.47 -1.02 48.50
CA ALA A 35 -36.57 -1.17 49.47
C ALA A 35 -36.53 0.01 50.46
N PRO A 36 -37.65 0.37 51.13
CA PRO A 36 -37.72 1.53 52.01
C PRO A 36 -36.73 1.55 53.20
N ALA A 37 -36.13 0.41 53.53
CA ALA A 37 -35.15 0.24 54.61
C ALA A 37 -33.69 0.14 54.11
N GLU A 38 -33.46 0.14 52.80
CA GLU A 38 -32.13 -0.03 52.18
C GLU A 38 -31.53 1.35 51.79
N PRO A 39 -30.19 1.50 51.70
CA PRO A 39 -29.58 2.71 51.20
C PRO A 39 -30.04 2.96 49.76
N PRO A 40 -30.34 4.20 49.38
CA PRO A 40 -30.80 4.55 48.05
C PRO A 40 -29.74 4.23 46.97
N ALA A 41 -30.22 3.83 45.77
CA ALA A 41 -29.34 3.60 44.63
C ALA A 41 -28.49 4.84 44.34
N LEU A 42 -27.19 4.65 44.12
CA LEU A 42 -26.23 5.72 43.83
C LEU A 42 -26.33 6.13 42.38
N VAL A 43 -26.60 7.41 42.12
CA VAL A 43 -26.53 8.00 40.77
C VAL A 43 -25.18 8.61 40.53
N LEU A 44 -24.39 8.03 39.63
CA LEU A 44 -23.10 8.53 39.16
C LEU A 44 -23.29 9.29 37.84
N SER A 45 -23.26 10.63 37.93
CA SER A 45 -23.38 11.51 36.76
C SER A 45 -22.03 12.06 36.37
N THR A 46 -21.64 11.93 35.12
CA THR A 46 -20.38 12.52 34.60
C THR A 46 -20.39 14.04 34.68
N ASP A 47 -21.56 14.67 34.54
CA ASP A 47 -21.66 16.12 34.67
C ASP A 47 -21.51 16.56 36.15
N ALA A 48 -22.03 15.78 37.10
CA ALA A 48 -21.83 16.05 38.53
C ALA A 48 -20.36 15.84 38.94
N ILE A 49 -19.70 14.79 38.46
CA ILE A 49 -18.26 14.54 38.70
C ILE A 49 -17.43 15.66 38.10
N ARG A 50 -17.79 16.13 36.91
CA ARG A 50 -17.10 17.28 36.28
C ARG A 50 -17.23 18.55 37.09
N ALA A 51 -18.40 18.84 37.60
CA ALA A 51 -18.61 20.00 38.48
C ALA A 51 -17.79 19.90 39.78
N GLU A 52 -17.66 18.70 40.34
CA GLU A 52 -16.85 18.47 41.54
C GLU A 52 -15.35 18.63 41.28
N VAL A 53 -14.83 18.04 40.19
CA VAL A 53 -13.40 18.00 39.89
C VAL A 53 -12.91 19.36 39.38
N PHE A 54 -13.70 20.05 38.57
CA PHE A 54 -13.30 21.28 37.88
C PHE A 54 -14.05 22.54 38.33
N GLY A 55 -14.96 22.41 39.32
CA GLY A 55 -15.75 23.54 39.85
C GLY A 55 -16.97 23.92 38.99
N ASP A 56 -17.06 23.48 37.74
CA ASP A 56 -18.17 23.73 36.83
C ASP A 56 -18.40 22.52 35.89
N ALA A 57 -19.64 22.09 35.79
CA ALA A 57 -20.05 21.04 34.87
C ALA A 57 -19.78 21.37 33.37
N ALA A 58 -19.61 22.65 33.01
CA ALA A 58 -19.33 23.10 31.67
C ALA A 58 -17.87 22.92 31.25
N VAL A 59 -16.94 22.84 32.18
CA VAL A 59 -15.52 22.68 31.92
C VAL A 59 -15.25 21.28 31.34
N GLN A 60 -14.66 21.19 30.14
CA GLN A 60 -14.41 19.92 29.51
C GLN A 60 -13.28 19.10 30.16
N GLY A 61 -12.33 19.69 30.83
CA GLY A 61 -11.23 19.05 31.53
C GLY A 61 -10.63 17.77 30.97
N PRO A 62 -9.55 17.22 31.50
CA PRO A 62 -9.05 15.91 31.09
C PRO A 62 -10.08 14.79 31.38
N TRP A 63 -10.48 14.06 30.37
CA TRP A 63 -11.45 12.96 30.52
C TRP A 63 -10.98 11.89 31.50
N ILE A 64 -9.67 11.65 31.56
CA ILE A 64 -9.06 10.66 32.44
C ILE A 64 -9.41 10.88 33.93
N ASP A 65 -9.45 12.14 34.38
CA ASP A 65 -9.75 12.47 35.77
C ASP A 65 -11.21 12.15 36.10
N ILE A 66 -12.13 12.45 35.18
CA ILE A 66 -13.55 12.11 35.31
C ILE A 66 -13.76 10.60 35.33
N GLN A 67 -13.10 9.91 34.44
CA GLN A 67 -13.19 8.45 34.34
C GLN A 67 -12.65 7.75 35.58
N GLN A 68 -11.48 8.16 36.08
CA GLN A 68 -10.91 7.59 37.30
C GLN A 68 -11.83 7.80 38.49
N ARG A 69 -12.40 9.00 38.63
CA ARG A 69 -13.31 9.31 39.72
C ARG A 69 -14.61 8.52 39.66
N LEU A 70 -15.16 8.36 38.45
CA LEU A 70 -16.35 7.52 38.21
C LEU A 70 -16.07 6.05 38.53
N GLN A 71 -14.96 5.50 38.08
CA GLN A 71 -14.56 4.11 38.33
C GLN A 71 -14.33 3.85 39.81
N GLN A 72 -13.63 4.77 40.50
CA GLN A 72 -13.40 4.67 41.94
C GLN A 72 -14.72 4.58 42.70
N ARG A 73 -15.67 5.51 42.47
CA ARG A 73 -16.98 5.50 43.12
C ARG A 73 -17.82 4.28 42.80
N LEU A 74 -17.75 3.81 41.57
CA LEU A 74 -18.43 2.59 41.17
C LEU A 74 -17.88 1.39 41.94
N ILE A 75 -16.56 1.23 42.03
CA ILE A 75 -15.89 0.17 42.79
C ILE A 75 -16.30 0.22 44.27
N GLU A 76 -16.27 1.40 44.88
CA GLU A 76 -16.67 1.61 46.28
C GLU A 76 -18.13 1.22 46.50
N ALA A 77 -19.06 1.63 45.65
CA ALA A 77 -20.49 1.29 45.74
C ALA A 77 -20.76 -0.22 45.58
N VAL A 78 -20.08 -0.84 44.59
CA VAL A 78 -20.17 -2.28 44.37
C VAL A 78 -19.64 -3.08 45.58
N ALA A 79 -18.52 -2.63 46.17
CA ALA A 79 -17.98 -3.22 47.39
C ALA A 79 -18.96 -3.12 48.57
N ALA A 80 -19.72 -2.04 48.63
CA ALA A 80 -20.75 -1.79 49.65
C ALA A 80 -22.11 -2.50 49.33
N GLY A 81 -22.25 -3.14 48.20
CA GLY A 81 -23.51 -3.77 47.78
C GLY A 81 -24.61 -2.78 47.38
N ILE A 82 -24.24 -1.54 47.03
CA ILE A 82 -25.18 -0.46 46.70
C ILE A 82 -25.46 -0.50 45.17
N PRO A 83 -26.72 -0.55 44.72
CA PRO A 83 -27.08 -0.44 43.31
C PRO A 83 -26.62 0.92 42.72
N VAL A 84 -26.08 0.88 41.50
CA VAL A 84 -25.57 2.08 40.86
C VAL A 84 -26.30 2.38 39.55
N ILE A 85 -26.63 3.65 39.34
CA ILE A 85 -27.10 4.16 38.02
C ILE A 85 -26.02 5.06 37.46
N ILE A 86 -25.49 4.75 36.27
CA ILE A 86 -24.50 5.60 35.58
C ILE A 86 -25.24 6.48 34.59
N ASP A 87 -25.29 7.79 34.89
CA ASP A 87 -25.88 8.84 34.05
C ASP A 87 -24.80 9.49 33.19
N ALA A 88 -24.54 8.88 32.03
CA ALA A 88 -23.66 9.42 31.02
C ALA A 88 -24.18 9.07 29.61
N THR A 89 -23.56 9.59 28.56
CA THR A 89 -24.07 9.45 27.18
C THR A 89 -23.96 8.02 26.66
N HIS A 90 -22.85 7.33 26.90
CA HIS A 90 -22.54 5.95 26.48
C HIS A 90 -22.93 5.65 25.01
N ALA A 91 -22.80 6.66 24.11
CA ALA A 91 -23.21 6.54 22.72
C ALA A 91 -22.31 5.58 21.92
N ARG A 92 -21.02 5.53 22.24
CA ARG A 92 -20.05 4.71 21.54
C ARG A 92 -19.84 3.37 22.27
N ARG A 93 -19.75 2.27 21.52
CA ARG A 93 -19.54 0.93 22.08
C ARG A 93 -18.32 0.81 22.99
N PRO A 94 -17.12 1.36 22.66
CA PRO A 94 -15.97 1.31 23.55
C PRO A 94 -16.23 1.88 24.95
N TRP A 95 -17.05 2.95 25.06
CA TRP A 95 -17.41 3.54 26.35
C TRP A 95 -18.28 2.62 27.20
N ARG A 96 -19.17 1.84 26.54
CA ARG A 96 -20.01 0.86 27.24
C ARG A 96 -19.18 -0.33 27.69
N LEU A 97 -18.33 -0.86 26.79
CA LEU A 97 -17.43 -1.99 27.09
C LEU A 97 -16.40 -1.66 28.18
N ALA A 98 -15.92 -0.43 28.24
CA ALA A 98 -15.03 0.04 29.31
C ALA A 98 -15.62 -0.14 30.71
N ILE A 99 -16.94 0.00 30.86
CA ILE A 99 -17.65 -0.18 32.12
C ILE A 99 -18.10 -1.63 32.33
N THR A 100 -18.69 -2.24 31.29
CA THR A 100 -19.37 -3.55 31.44
C THR A 100 -18.43 -4.73 31.36
N GLN A 101 -17.30 -4.61 30.67
CA GLN A 101 -16.39 -5.74 30.40
C GLN A 101 -14.92 -5.49 30.75
N ALA A 102 -14.40 -4.27 30.60
CA ALA A 102 -12.99 -3.98 30.89
C ALA A 102 -12.73 -3.74 32.39
N LEU A 103 -13.66 -3.07 33.07
CA LEU A 103 -13.48 -2.68 34.48
C LEU A 103 -13.53 -3.92 35.39
N LEU A 104 -12.52 -4.06 36.26
CA LEU A 104 -12.50 -5.05 37.32
C LEU A 104 -13.30 -4.55 38.53
N LEU A 105 -14.29 -5.30 38.94
CA LEU A 105 -15.17 -4.97 40.09
C LEU A 105 -14.92 -5.92 41.25
N PRO A 106 -15.15 -5.48 42.53
CA PRO A 106 -14.91 -6.31 43.71
C PRO A 106 -15.93 -7.43 43.89
N ALA A 107 -17.06 -7.38 43.19
CA ALA A 107 -18.10 -8.40 43.21
C ALA A 107 -18.77 -8.56 41.84
N PRO A 108 -19.40 -9.71 41.57
CA PRO A 108 -20.18 -9.94 40.35
C PRO A 108 -21.36 -8.96 40.22
N VAL A 109 -21.48 -8.30 39.05
CA VAL A 109 -22.56 -7.36 38.75
C VAL A 109 -23.37 -7.81 37.55
N GLU A 110 -24.69 -7.69 37.65
CA GLU A 110 -25.61 -7.78 36.50
C GLU A 110 -25.85 -6.39 35.92
N TRP A 111 -25.31 -6.11 34.72
CA TRP A 111 -25.53 -4.84 34.05
C TRP A 111 -26.90 -4.83 33.35
N ILE A 112 -27.69 -3.79 33.64
CA ILE A 112 -28.96 -3.51 32.96
C ILE A 112 -28.78 -2.24 32.14
N GLY A 113 -28.87 -2.38 30.81
CA GLY A 113 -28.79 -1.25 29.90
C GLY A 113 -30.15 -0.59 29.71
N TRP A 114 -30.25 0.71 29.90
CA TRP A 114 -31.42 1.51 29.61
C TRP A 114 -31.14 2.34 28.37
N TRP A 115 -31.68 1.91 27.22
CA TRP A 115 -31.50 2.60 25.95
C TRP A 115 -32.64 3.59 25.70
N LEU A 116 -32.32 4.89 25.85
CA LEU A 116 -33.27 5.96 25.57
C LEU A 116 -33.37 6.18 24.06
N TYR A 117 -34.40 5.63 23.48
CA TYR A 117 -34.71 5.72 22.05
C TYR A 117 -35.51 6.99 21.73
N THR A 118 -35.07 8.15 22.25
CA THR A 118 -35.70 9.45 22.05
C THR A 118 -35.44 9.91 20.62
N PRO A 119 -36.46 10.28 19.84
CA PRO A 119 -36.30 10.76 18.48
C PRO A 119 -35.34 11.96 18.39
N LEU A 120 -34.46 11.97 17.37
CA LEU A 120 -33.47 13.03 17.20
C LEU A 120 -34.10 14.46 17.20
N PRO A 121 -35.22 14.74 16.50
CA PRO A 121 -35.85 16.06 16.56
C PRO A 121 -36.21 16.48 17.99
N THR A 122 -36.71 15.54 18.80
CA THR A 122 -37.02 15.79 20.22
C THR A 122 -35.79 16.09 21.04
N CYS A 123 -34.68 15.37 20.83
CA CYS A 123 -33.42 15.65 21.49
C CYS A 123 -32.91 17.06 21.13
N LEU A 124 -33.00 17.48 19.88
CA LEU A 124 -32.59 18.81 19.43
C LEU A 124 -33.49 19.90 20.04
N GLU A 125 -34.80 19.68 20.09
CA GLU A 125 -35.76 20.59 20.73
C GLU A 125 -35.48 20.75 22.23
N TRP A 126 -35.30 19.63 22.95
CA TRP A 126 -34.98 19.68 24.36
C TRP A 126 -33.61 20.30 24.64
N ASN A 127 -32.62 20.12 23.76
CA ASN A 127 -31.32 20.75 23.85
C ASN A 127 -31.41 22.28 23.79
N ARG A 128 -32.24 22.83 22.88
CA ARG A 128 -32.46 24.28 22.72
C ARG A 128 -33.11 24.94 23.95
N ARG A 129 -33.83 24.14 24.77
CA ARG A 129 -34.49 24.61 26.00
C ARG A 129 -33.57 24.58 27.23
N ARG A 130 -32.37 24.01 27.11
CA ARG A 130 -31.41 23.92 28.20
C ARG A 130 -30.57 25.18 28.32
N GLU A 131 -30.17 25.53 29.56
CA GLU A 131 -29.20 26.58 29.78
C GLU A 131 -27.85 26.25 29.11
N ARG A 132 -27.39 25.01 29.30
CA ARG A 132 -26.19 24.50 28.63
C ARG A 132 -26.60 23.66 27.41
N GLN A 133 -26.32 24.19 26.21
CA GLN A 133 -26.57 23.53 24.98
C GLN A 133 -25.33 22.75 24.50
N VAL A 134 -25.56 21.56 23.92
CA VAL A 134 -24.55 20.77 23.23
C VAL A 134 -24.65 21.09 21.72
N PRO A 135 -23.51 21.20 20.99
CA PRO A 135 -23.55 21.42 19.55
C PRO A 135 -24.43 20.35 18.86
N GLU A 136 -25.35 20.79 17.99
CA GLU A 136 -26.31 19.90 17.33
C GLU A 136 -25.62 18.77 16.53
N ALA A 137 -24.46 19.05 15.89
CA ALA A 137 -23.67 18.06 15.18
C ALA A 137 -23.23 16.89 16.08
N VAL A 138 -22.87 17.16 17.33
CA VAL A 138 -22.48 16.13 18.31
C VAL A 138 -23.68 15.24 18.67
N ILE A 139 -24.88 15.86 18.84
CA ILE A 139 -26.10 15.08 19.12
C ILE A 139 -26.45 14.19 17.93
N GLN A 140 -26.31 14.71 16.70
CA GLN A 140 -26.57 13.96 15.46
C GLN A 140 -25.58 12.79 15.29
N GLU A 141 -24.28 13.01 15.50
CA GLU A 141 -23.24 11.97 15.44
C GLU A 141 -23.54 10.85 16.46
N MET A 142 -23.83 11.22 17.70
CA MET A 142 -24.11 10.25 18.76
C MET A 142 -25.40 9.48 18.53
N ALA A 143 -26.44 10.14 18.01
CA ALA A 143 -27.69 9.47 17.66
C ALA A 143 -27.48 8.50 16.49
N ALA A 144 -26.68 8.86 15.49
CA ALA A 144 -26.33 7.98 14.36
C ALA A 144 -25.54 6.75 14.84
N ALA A 145 -24.56 6.94 15.74
CA ALA A 145 -23.77 5.85 16.31
C ALA A 145 -24.63 4.84 17.11
N LEU A 146 -25.66 5.33 17.81
CA LEU A 146 -26.60 4.48 18.54
C LEU A 146 -27.58 3.76 17.61
N ALA A 147 -27.93 4.33 16.48
CA ALA A 147 -28.84 3.74 15.50
C ALA A 147 -28.14 2.73 14.56
N ASP A 148 -26.81 2.65 14.58
CA ASP A 148 -26.05 1.73 13.74
C ASP A 148 -26.32 0.27 14.16
N PRO A 149 -26.74 -0.61 13.23
CA PRO A 149 -27.07 -1.99 13.54
C PRO A 149 -25.87 -2.85 14.02
N HIS A 150 -24.64 -2.42 13.73
CA HIS A 150 -23.41 -3.15 14.06
C HIS A 150 -22.78 -2.70 15.38
N VAL A 151 -22.83 -1.42 15.69
CA VAL A 151 -22.18 -0.83 16.87
C VAL A 151 -23.16 -0.21 17.88
N GLY A 152 -24.45 -0.23 17.60
CA GLY A 152 -25.51 0.16 18.50
C GLY A 152 -25.57 -0.73 19.76
N PRO A 153 -26.33 -0.33 20.80
CA PRO A 153 -26.43 -1.06 22.05
C PRO A 153 -26.95 -2.50 21.86
N SER A 154 -26.25 -3.46 22.43
CA SER A 154 -26.63 -4.87 22.33
C SER A 154 -26.34 -5.61 23.64
N ARG A 155 -27.05 -6.75 23.87
CA ARG A 155 -26.76 -7.59 25.03
C ARG A 155 -25.34 -8.16 25.03
N ALA A 156 -24.77 -8.35 23.85
CA ALA A 156 -23.40 -8.86 23.68
C ALA A 156 -22.34 -8.00 24.40
N GLU A 157 -22.66 -6.76 24.71
CA GLU A 157 -21.78 -5.84 25.47
C GLU A 157 -21.74 -6.13 26.99
N GLY A 158 -22.25 -7.27 27.44
CA GLY A 158 -22.24 -7.70 28.83
C GLY A 158 -23.53 -7.33 29.59
N PHE A 159 -24.58 -6.88 28.90
CA PHE A 159 -25.85 -6.59 29.53
C PHE A 159 -26.65 -7.89 29.79
N ALA A 160 -27.04 -8.11 31.04
CA ALA A 160 -28.00 -9.16 31.40
C ALA A 160 -29.37 -8.90 30.73
N ALA A 161 -29.78 -7.63 30.68
CA ALA A 161 -30.95 -7.17 29.95
C ALA A 161 -30.66 -5.77 29.32
N LEU A 162 -31.28 -5.52 28.15
CA LEU A 162 -31.33 -4.22 27.52
C LEU A 162 -32.79 -3.77 27.37
N CYS A 163 -33.15 -2.66 27.99
CA CYS A 163 -34.48 -2.09 27.99
C CYS A 163 -34.53 -0.82 27.14
N ALA A 164 -35.27 -0.85 26.02
CA ALA A 164 -35.48 0.34 25.18
C ALA A 164 -36.66 1.17 25.73
N VAL A 165 -36.43 2.46 25.98
CA VAL A 165 -37.42 3.40 26.51
C VAL A 165 -37.51 4.63 25.65
N VAL A 166 -38.74 5.08 25.39
CA VAL A 166 -39.02 6.33 24.66
C VAL A 166 -39.63 7.35 25.61
N PRO A 167 -38.84 8.13 26.37
CA PRO A 167 -39.34 9.01 27.42
C PRO A 167 -40.33 10.07 26.92
N SER A 168 -40.19 10.52 25.68
CA SER A 168 -41.04 11.55 25.08
C SER A 168 -42.50 11.13 24.82
N HIS A 169 -42.78 9.83 24.91
CA HIS A 169 -44.14 9.28 24.68
C HIS A 169 -44.88 8.93 25.98
N HIS A 170 -44.27 9.20 27.14
CA HIS A 170 -44.83 8.76 28.42
C HIS A 170 -44.96 9.96 29.37
N ASP A 171 -46.21 10.37 29.62
CA ASP A 171 -46.56 11.33 30.67
C ASP A 171 -46.26 10.80 32.07
N HIS A 172 -46.21 9.47 32.20
CA HIS A 172 -45.92 8.74 33.45
C HIS A 172 -44.76 7.77 33.26
N LEU A 173 -43.53 8.23 33.40
CA LEU A 173 -42.32 7.41 33.25
C LEU A 173 -42.18 6.36 34.34
N GLU A 174 -42.61 6.65 35.56
CA GLU A 174 -42.48 5.77 36.72
C GLU A 174 -43.23 4.43 36.58
N PRO A 175 -44.50 4.35 36.17
CA PRO A 175 -45.22 3.08 35.94
C PRO A 175 -44.53 2.23 34.84
N LEU A 176 -44.00 2.86 33.81
CA LEU A 176 -43.28 2.16 32.75
C LEU A 176 -42.02 1.50 33.30
N LEU A 177 -41.21 2.24 34.08
CA LEU A 177 -39.99 1.72 34.69
C LEU A 177 -40.26 0.61 35.67
N ALA A 178 -41.33 0.73 36.50
CA ALA A 178 -41.77 -0.32 37.43
C ALA A 178 -42.18 -1.61 36.70
N ALA A 179 -42.91 -1.49 35.58
CA ALA A 179 -43.30 -2.64 34.74
C ALA A 179 -42.07 -3.32 34.09
N GLU A 180 -41.13 -2.53 33.60
CA GLU A 180 -39.86 -3.04 33.01
C GLU A 180 -39.03 -3.77 34.08
N LEU A 181 -38.90 -3.20 35.28
CA LEU A 181 -38.20 -3.84 36.41
C LEU A 181 -38.84 -5.14 36.81
N ALA A 182 -40.16 -5.20 36.91
CA ALA A 182 -40.93 -6.46 37.22
C ALA A 182 -40.73 -7.54 36.15
N ALA A 183 -40.46 -7.17 34.91
CA ALA A 183 -40.23 -8.12 33.81
C ALA A 183 -38.77 -8.59 33.71
N LEU A 184 -37.80 -7.95 34.39
CA LEU A 184 -36.37 -8.22 34.24
C LEU A 184 -35.98 -9.67 34.52
N ASP A 185 -36.41 -10.23 35.62
CA ASP A 185 -36.04 -11.60 36.01
C ASP A 185 -36.48 -12.66 34.98
N ARG A 186 -37.67 -12.45 34.41
CA ARG A 186 -38.18 -13.33 33.37
C ARG A 186 -37.34 -13.20 32.09
N ARG A 187 -36.97 -11.95 31.70
CA ARG A 187 -36.14 -11.68 30.51
C ARG A 187 -34.75 -12.28 30.68
N ILE A 188 -34.11 -12.07 31.82
CA ILE A 188 -32.77 -12.60 32.12
C ILE A 188 -32.78 -14.13 32.10
N ARG A 189 -33.76 -14.77 32.78
CA ARG A 189 -33.90 -16.24 32.77
C ARG A 189 -34.12 -16.78 31.36
N SER A 190 -34.99 -16.16 30.57
CA SER A 190 -35.25 -16.57 29.18
C SER A 190 -34.02 -16.43 28.30
N ALA A 191 -33.20 -15.40 28.50
CA ALA A 191 -31.98 -15.19 27.76
C ALA A 191 -30.89 -16.21 28.11
N ARG A 192 -30.71 -16.49 29.41
CA ARG A 192 -29.78 -17.53 29.90
C ARG A 192 -30.17 -18.92 29.42
N ALA A 193 -31.46 -19.26 29.42
CA ALA A 193 -31.93 -20.55 28.93
C ALA A 193 -31.56 -20.79 27.45
N ARG A 194 -31.51 -19.75 26.64
CA ARG A 194 -31.08 -19.87 25.23
C ARG A 194 -29.57 -20.09 25.07
N GLU A 195 -28.77 -19.66 26.03
CA GLU A 195 -27.30 -19.75 26.02
C GLU A 195 -26.77 -20.93 26.85
N THR A 196 -27.64 -21.75 27.46
CA THR A 196 -27.26 -22.86 28.36
C THR A 196 -26.41 -23.92 27.66
N HIS A 197 -26.53 -24.06 26.33
CA HIS A 197 -25.80 -25.06 25.56
C HIS A 197 -24.54 -24.50 24.89
N TRP A 198 -24.21 -23.23 25.11
CA TRP A 198 -23.04 -22.61 24.51
C TRP A 198 -21.74 -23.08 25.17
N GLN A 199 -20.78 -23.39 24.35
CA GLN A 199 -19.42 -23.68 24.78
C GLN A 199 -18.63 -22.36 24.89
N LEU A 200 -18.60 -21.79 26.10
CA LEU A 200 -17.89 -20.57 26.37
C LEU A 200 -16.36 -20.80 26.40
N HIS A 201 -15.60 -19.80 25.90
CA HIS A 201 -14.15 -19.83 25.80
C HIS A 201 -13.56 -18.41 26.02
N GLY A 202 -12.24 -18.25 25.97
CA GLY A 202 -11.56 -16.99 26.27
C GLY A 202 -12.02 -15.78 25.44
N TYR A 203 -12.54 -16.00 24.23
CA TYR A 203 -13.08 -14.92 23.37
C TYR A 203 -14.62 -14.88 23.34
N SER A 204 -15.28 -15.44 24.34
CA SER A 204 -16.74 -15.37 24.42
C SER A 204 -17.28 -14.01 24.85
N ARG A 205 -16.46 -13.13 25.43
CA ARG A 205 -16.82 -11.74 25.69
C ARG A 205 -16.58 -10.88 24.45
N LEU A 206 -17.48 -9.92 24.21
CA LEU A 206 -17.40 -9.06 23.03
C LEU A 206 -16.10 -8.24 22.99
N LEU A 207 -15.63 -7.73 24.14
CA LEU A 207 -14.39 -6.97 24.24
C LEU A 207 -13.17 -7.77 23.73
N ASP A 208 -13.06 -9.02 24.20
CA ASP A 208 -11.93 -9.87 23.83
C ASP A 208 -12.02 -10.31 22.37
N LEU A 209 -13.23 -10.61 21.89
CA LEU A 209 -13.49 -10.95 20.48
C LEU A 209 -13.17 -9.75 19.55
N GLU A 210 -13.65 -8.55 19.90
CA GLU A 210 -13.39 -7.36 19.09
C GLU A 210 -11.92 -6.98 19.09
N ARG A 211 -11.23 -7.05 20.25
CA ARG A 211 -9.78 -6.82 20.33
C ARG A 211 -9.02 -7.75 19.41
N LEU A 212 -9.35 -9.05 19.42
CA LEU A 212 -8.75 -10.05 18.54
C LEU A 212 -8.98 -9.72 17.05
N LEU A 213 -10.21 -9.40 16.67
CA LEU A 213 -10.55 -9.08 15.27
C LEU A 213 -9.88 -7.77 14.81
N PHE A 214 -9.85 -6.75 15.66
CA PHE A 214 -9.15 -5.50 15.37
C PHE A 214 -7.64 -5.71 15.27
N LEU A 215 -7.06 -6.59 16.10
CA LEU A 215 -5.64 -6.95 16.03
C LEU A 215 -5.33 -7.67 14.71
N ILE A 216 -6.11 -8.67 14.30
CA ILE A 216 -5.95 -9.35 13.00
C ILE A 216 -6.00 -8.33 11.87
N ARG A 217 -6.96 -7.42 11.90
CA ARG A 217 -7.06 -6.37 10.90
C ARG A 217 -5.87 -5.41 10.91
N LEU A 218 -5.40 -5.01 12.10
CA LEU A 218 -4.24 -4.15 12.27
C LEU A 218 -3.00 -4.77 11.64
N LEU A 219 -2.70 -6.03 11.97
CA LEU A 219 -1.57 -6.78 11.43
C LEU A 219 -1.68 -7.00 9.91
N SER A 220 -2.89 -7.23 9.39
CA SER A 220 -3.11 -7.34 7.95
C SER A 220 -2.86 -6.03 7.20
N ARG A 221 -3.08 -4.89 7.85
CA ARG A 221 -2.91 -3.56 7.25
C ARG A 221 -1.52 -2.98 7.43
N TYR A 222 -0.88 -3.30 8.53
CA TYR A 222 0.45 -2.82 8.93
C TYR A 222 1.32 -4.02 9.31
N PRO A 223 1.73 -4.86 8.32
CA PRO A 223 2.57 -6.03 8.59
C PRO A 223 3.94 -5.66 9.15
N GLU A 224 4.40 -4.43 8.91
CA GLU A 224 5.64 -3.85 9.39
C GLU A 224 5.54 -3.16 10.77
N LEU A 225 4.49 -3.43 11.54
CA LEU A 225 4.23 -2.77 12.82
C LEU A 225 5.36 -2.98 13.86
N ASP A 226 6.12 -4.06 13.75
CA ASP A 226 7.27 -4.40 14.59
C ASP A 226 8.62 -3.91 14.02
N ALA A 227 8.62 -3.30 12.84
CA ALA A 227 9.85 -2.84 12.20
C ALA A 227 10.59 -1.82 13.08
N ALA A 228 11.91 -1.95 13.09
CA ALA A 228 12.81 -1.07 13.84
C ALA A 228 13.50 -0.01 12.97
N ASP A 229 13.29 -0.04 11.65
CA ASP A 229 13.92 0.94 10.77
C ASP A 229 13.28 2.34 10.92
N PRO A 230 14.11 3.40 10.90
CA PRO A 230 13.64 4.77 11.22
C PRO A 230 12.53 5.28 10.33
N ILE A 231 12.36 4.72 9.15
CA ILE A 231 11.46 5.24 8.12
C ILE A 231 10.09 4.64 8.26
N THR A 232 10.02 3.35 8.46
CA THR A 232 8.77 2.69 8.82
C THR A 232 8.26 3.26 10.13
N CYS A 233 9.13 3.48 11.12
CA CYS A 233 8.75 4.16 12.36
C CYS A 233 8.19 5.56 12.11
N GLU A 234 8.79 6.39 11.24
CA GLU A 234 8.24 7.73 10.90
C GLU A 234 6.85 7.63 10.24
N GLN A 235 6.62 6.63 9.42
CA GLN A 235 5.30 6.41 8.80
C GLN A 235 4.25 5.99 9.83
N LEU A 236 4.62 5.12 10.75
CA LEU A 236 3.74 4.68 11.84
C LEU A 236 3.47 5.82 12.83
N GLU A 237 4.45 6.69 13.13
CA GLU A 237 4.30 7.88 13.95
C GLU A 237 3.33 8.92 13.36
N ALA A 238 3.11 8.92 12.07
CA ALA A 238 2.07 9.76 11.46
C ALA A 238 0.66 9.36 11.91
N ILE A 239 0.47 8.14 12.40
CA ILE A 239 -0.81 7.60 12.87
C ILE A 239 -0.87 7.67 14.41
N VAL A 240 0.20 7.23 15.08
CA VAL A 240 0.32 7.19 16.54
C VAL A 240 1.61 7.87 16.95
N SER A 241 1.52 9.02 17.61
CA SER A 241 2.69 9.79 18.05
C SER A 241 2.60 10.12 19.56
N PRO A 242 3.64 9.82 20.34
CA PRO A 242 4.85 9.09 19.94
C PRO A 242 4.59 7.59 19.71
N LEU A 243 5.38 6.97 18.81
CA LEU A 243 5.34 5.53 18.64
C LEU A 243 6.04 4.86 19.84
N PRO A 244 5.38 3.90 20.53
CA PRO A 244 6.05 3.16 21.61
C PRO A 244 7.34 2.49 21.15
N SER A 245 8.36 2.57 21.98
CA SER A 245 9.66 1.89 21.76
C SER A 245 9.66 0.42 22.16
N GLY A 246 8.53 -0.06 22.69
CA GLY A 246 8.37 -1.43 23.19
C GLY A 246 8.14 -2.49 22.12
N ASP A 247 7.67 -3.64 22.56
CA ASP A 247 7.39 -4.79 21.70
C ASP A 247 6.16 -4.57 20.79
N LEU A 248 5.91 -5.53 19.89
CA LEU A 248 4.75 -5.51 18.98
C LEU A 248 3.43 -5.32 19.73
N ALA A 249 3.27 -5.91 20.93
CA ALA A 249 2.04 -5.81 21.70
C ALA A 249 1.80 -4.37 22.21
N GLU A 250 2.84 -3.67 22.65
CA GLU A 250 2.73 -2.28 23.09
C GLU A 250 2.42 -1.33 21.92
N ARG A 251 3.05 -1.53 20.77
CA ARG A 251 2.74 -0.78 19.55
C ARG A 251 1.31 -1.04 19.08
N ALA A 252 0.90 -2.31 19.02
CA ALA A 252 -0.47 -2.68 18.67
C ALA A 252 -1.49 -2.08 19.65
N ALA A 253 -1.21 -2.07 20.95
CA ALA A 253 -2.05 -1.44 21.95
C ALA A 253 -2.26 0.05 21.68
N ALA A 254 -1.19 0.80 21.40
CA ALA A 254 -1.27 2.21 21.08
C ALA A 254 -2.11 2.49 19.82
N PHE A 255 -1.98 1.64 18.78
CA PHE A 255 -2.80 1.73 17.57
C PHE A 255 -4.26 1.40 17.85
N LEU A 256 -4.56 0.34 18.62
CA LEU A 256 -5.93 -0.03 18.96
C LEU A 256 -6.62 1.05 19.81
N VAL A 257 -5.92 1.65 20.77
CA VAL A 257 -6.40 2.81 21.52
C VAL A 257 -6.76 3.96 20.59
N ARG A 258 -5.87 4.30 19.69
CA ARG A 258 -6.04 5.43 18.78
C ARG A 258 -7.18 5.23 17.77
N LEU A 259 -7.35 4.00 17.27
CA LEU A 259 -8.29 3.69 16.19
C LEU A 259 -9.67 3.27 16.73
N HIS A 260 -9.71 2.57 17.85
CA HIS A 260 -10.92 1.91 18.34
C HIS A 260 -11.35 2.31 19.75
N GLY A 261 -10.42 2.77 20.60
CA GLY A 261 -10.70 3.25 21.95
C GLY A 261 -9.88 2.56 23.04
N GLU A 262 -9.80 3.22 24.19
CA GLU A 262 -8.90 2.86 25.31
C GLU A 262 -9.12 1.42 25.83
N CYS A 263 -10.37 0.92 25.84
CA CYS A 263 -10.68 -0.41 26.35
C CYS A 263 -10.01 -1.56 25.60
N TYR A 264 -9.49 -1.33 24.39
CA TYR A 264 -8.78 -2.32 23.60
C TYR A 264 -7.24 -2.26 23.76
N GLY A 265 -6.72 -1.36 24.58
CA GLY A 265 -5.29 -1.04 24.69
C GLY A 265 -4.52 -1.83 25.74
N ASP A 266 -5.04 -2.96 26.25
CA ASP A 266 -4.32 -3.81 27.20
C ASP A 266 -3.21 -4.60 26.49
N ALA A 267 -1.95 -4.15 26.60
CA ALA A 267 -0.80 -4.78 26.00
C ALA A 267 -0.57 -6.22 26.50
N GLY A 268 -0.94 -6.54 27.76
CA GLY A 268 -0.85 -7.88 28.29
C GLY A 268 -1.83 -8.84 27.63
N ALA A 269 -3.07 -8.41 27.46
CA ALA A 269 -4.09 -9.17 26.74
C ALA A 269 -3.72 -9.33 25.24
N ILE A 270 -3.23 -8.27 24.59
CA ILE A 270 -2.77 -8.31 23.19
C ILE A 270 -1.61 -9.28 23.01
N ARG A 271 -0.67 -9.35 23.95
CA ARG A 271 0.42 -10.35 23.90
C ARG A 271 -0.13 -11.78 23.95
N GLY A 272 -1.16 -12.01 24.78
CA GLY A 272 -1.90 -13.28 24.79
C GLY A 272 -2.60 -13.57 23.45
N ASP A 273 -3.23 -12.56 22.86
CA ASP A 273 -3.89 -12.67 21.55
C ASP A 273 -2.87 -12.98 20.44
N LEU A 274 -1.70 -12.34 20.42
CA LEU A 274 -0.63 -12.62 19.46
C LEU A 274 -0.12 -14.06 19.56
N ASN A 275 0.12 -14.55 20.76
CA ASN A 275 0.52 -15.94 21.00
C ASN A 275 -0.55 -16.93 20.51
N TRP A 276 -1.83 -16.61 20.74
CA TRP A 276 -2.94 -17.44 20.26
C TRP A 276 -3.03 -17.42 18.73
N LEU A 277 -2.86 -16.26 18.10
CA LEU A 277 -2.85 -16.12 16.63
C LEU A 277 -1.71 -16.92 15.99
N GLU A 278 -0.51 -16.87 16.57
CA GLU A 278 0.64 -17.67 16.13
C GLU A 278 0.37 -19.16 16.28
N ALA A 279 -0.07 -19.60 17.44
CA ALA A 279 -0.39 -21.02 17.72
C ALA A 279 -1.50 -21.60 16.83
N ASN A 280 -2.37 -20.75 16.29
CA ASN A 280 -3.45 -21.14 15.38
C ASN A 280 -3.17 -20.80 13.91
N GLY A 281 -1.95 -20.40 13.57
CA GLY A 281 -1.52 -20.21 12.19
C GLY A 281 -2.12 -18.99 11.50
N PHE A 282 -2.43 -17.90 12.22
CA PHE A 282 -2.81 -16.62 11.64
C PHE A 282 -1.60 -15.74 11.34
N CYS A 283 -0.57 -15.80 12.18
CA CYS A 283 0.68 -15.11 12.05
C CYS A 283 1.82 -16.11 12.12
N PHE A 284 2.99 -15.74 11.60
CA PHE A 284 4.19 -16.55 11.63
C PHE A 284 5.23 -15.84 12.47
N GLY A 285 5.66 -16.47 13.55
CA GLY A 285 6.78 -16.04 14.35
C GLY A 285 8.07 -16.57 13.74
N GLY A 286 8.99 -15.65 13.36
CA GLY A 286 10.34 -16.00 13.00
C GLY A 286 10.55 -16.77 11.68
N ASP A 287 11.70 -17.42 11.56
CA ASP A 287 12.22 -18.04 10.33
C ASP A 287 11.53 -19.35 9.89
N SER A 288 10.37 -19.70 10.44
CA SER A 288 9.70 -20.96 10.11
C SER A 288 8.99 -20.89 8.76
N LEU A 289 9.66 -21.38 7.73
CA LEU A 289 9.12 -21.63 6.39
C LEU A 289 8.26 -22.90 6.29
N ALA A 290 7.89 -23.53 7.42
CA ALA A 290 7.10 -24.74 7.40
C ALA A 290 5.70 -24.45 6.81
N PRO A 291 5.24 -25.23 5.81
CA PRO A 291 3.89 -25.06 5.28
C PRO A 291 2.89 -25.31 6.41
N ILE A 292 2.03 -24.32 6.64
CA ILE A 292 1.01 -24.41 7.67
C ILE A 292 0.00 -25.46 7.23
N ARG A 293 -0.03 -26.55 7.95
CA ARG A 293 -1.18 -27.42 7.91
C ARG A 293 -2.32 -26.67 8.60
N LEU A 294 -3.36 -26.33 7.86
CA LEU A 294 -4.55 -25.73 8.39
C LEU A 294 -5.21 -26.73 9.36
N ALA A 295 -4.74 -26.71 10.59
CA ALA A 295 -5.27 -27.51 11.67
C ALA A 295 -6.57 -26.91 12.22
N GLU A 296 -7.29 -27.66 13.02
CA GLU A 296 -8.42 -27.16 13.80
C GLU A 296 -8.03 -25.94 14.63
N ILE A 297 -8.91 -24.95 14.69
CA ILE A 297 -8.74 -23.79 15.57
C ILE A 297 -8.91 -24.26 17.04
N ARG A 298 -7.89 -24.06 17.84
CA ARG A 298 -7.92 -24.37 19.27
C ARG A 298 -8.65 -23.27 20.01
N LEU A 299 -9.71 -23.65 20.73
CA LEU A 299 -10.39 -22.72 21.61
C LEU A 299 -9.46 -22.37 22.79
N PRO A 300 -9.28 -21.11 23.13
CA PRO A 300 -8.59 -20.74 24.35
C PRO A 300 -9.44 -21.11 25.55
N GLU A 301 -8.82 -21.56 26.62
CA GLU A 301 -9.52 -21.78 27.86
C GLU A 301 -10.25 -20.52 28.33
N ALA A 302 -11.46 -20.62 28.76
CA ALA A 302 -12.13 -19.51 29.39
C ALA A 302 -11.32 -19.11 30.63
N PRO A 303 -10.97 -17.83 30.78
CA PRO A 303 -10.29 -17.38 31.99
C PRO A 303 -11.14 -17.84 33.18
N PRO A 304 -10.55 -18.48 34.21
CA PRO A 304 -11.30 -18.91 35.37
C PRO A 304 -12.06 -17.69 35.92
N ILE A 305 -13.33 -17.89 36.31
CA ILE A 305 -14.12 -16.85 36.99
C ILE A 305 -13.52 -16.63 38.39
N SER A 306 -12.24 -16.48 38.48
CA SER A 306 -11.50 -16.25 39.71
C SER A 306 -11.17 -14.79 39.82
N CYS A 307 -11.41 -14.26 41.01
CA CYS A 307 -10.95 -12.95 41.42
C CYS A 307 -9.46 -12.77 41.06
N ILE A 308 -9.13 -12.03 40.04
CA ILE A 308 -7.78 -11.57 39.82
C ILE A 308 -7.55 -10.46 40.87
N GLN A 309 -6.75 -10.73 41.87
CA GLN A 309 -6.46 -9.79 42.98
C GLN A 309 -7.69 -9.25 43.73
N GLY A 310 -8.73 -10.07 43.91
CA GLY A 310 -9.93 -9.68 44.63
C GLY A 310 -11.03 -8.99 43.81
N GLY A 311 -10.83 -8.83 42.50
CA GLY A 311 -11.82 -8.28 41.59
C GLY A 311 -12.30 -9.29 40.56
N VAL A 312 -13.50 -9.11 40.01
CA VAL A 312 -14.07 -9.86 38.90
C VAL A 312 -14.36 -8.93 37.72
N HIS A 313 -14.23 -9.42 36.50
CA HIS A 313 -14.63 -8.63 35.36
C HIS A 313 -16.13 -8.29 35.41
N GLY A 314 -16.46 -7.05 35.12
CA GLY A 314 -17.85 -6.64 34.96
C GLY A 314 -18.52 -7.48 33.86
N GLY A 315 -19.83 -7.77 34.05
CA GLY A 315 -20.61 -8.46 33.02
C GLY A 315 -20.38 -9.97 32.90
N VAL A 316 -19.79 -10.61 33.92
CA VAL A 316 -19.62 -12.12 33.96
C VAL A 316 -20.90 -12.88 33.67
N HIS A 317 -22.04 -12.30 33.99
CA HIS A 317 -23.37 -12.88 33.79
C HIS A 317 -24.18 -12.20 32.69
N GLY A 318 -23.53 -11.36 31.88
CA GLY A 318 -24.13 -10.64 30.75
C GLY A 318 -24.34 -11.52 29.52
N GLY A 319 -24.89 -10.90 28.46
CA GLY A 319 -25.02 -11.54 27.16
C GLY A 319 -23.68 -11.71 26.46
N HIS A 320 -23.64 -12.68 25.56
CA HIS A 320 -22.46 -12.95 24.70
C HIS A 320 -22.77 -12.67 23.24
N PRO A 321 -21.74 -12.32 22.41
CA PRO A 321 -21.94 -12.21 20.96
C PRO A 321 -22.27 -13.56 20.34
N PRO A 322 -22.96 -13.61 19.20
CA PRO A 322 -23.23 -14.87 18.51
C PRO A 322 -22.02 -15.73 18.20
N MET A 323 -20.84 -15.07 17.99
CA MET A 323 -19.54 -15.73 17.78
C MET A 323 -18.84 -16.12 19.09
N GLY A 324 -19.45 -15.87 20.26
CA GLY A 324 -18.94 -16.28 21.56
C GLY A 324 -19.20 -17.77 21.89
N ASP A 325 -19.97 -18.49 21.06
CA ASP A 325 -20.14 -19.94 21.16
C ASP A 325 -19.00 -20.66 20.42
N GLY A 326 -18.37 -21.63 21.06
CA GLY A 326 -17.18 -22.34 20.59
C GLY A 326 -17.25 -22.84 19.15
N PRO A 327 -18.29 -23.63 18.78
CA PRO A 327 -18.42 -24.12 17.40
C PRO A 327 -18.56 -23.00 16.37
N VAL A 328 -19.29 -21.94 16.73
CA VAL A 328 -19.43 -20.77 15.83
C VAL A 328 -18.11 -20.01 15.70
N PHE A 329 -17.41 -19.81 16.81
CA PHE A 329 -16.10 -19.16 16.82
C PHE A 329 -15.08 -19.95 15.98
N GLN A 330 -14.97 -21.26 16.17
CA GLN A 330 -14.05 -22.11 15.39
C GLN A 330 -14.35 -22.00 13.89
N ARG A 331 -15.60 -22.09 13.50
CA ARG A 331 -16.03 -21.98 12.10
C ARG A 331 -15.66 -20.62 11.49
N VAL A 332 -15.95 -19.54 12.21
CA VAL A 332 -15.67 -18.18 11.75
C VAL A 332 -14.17 -17.90 11.68
N MET A 333 -13.39 -18.35 12.68
CA MET A 333 -11.94 -18.19 12.68
C MET A 333 -11.25 -19.06 11.61
N THR A 334 -11.77 -20.26 11.34
CA THR A 334 -11.31 -21.10 10.23
C THR A 334 -11.49 -20.38 8.88
N LEU A 335 -12.67 -19.79 8.66
CA LEU A 335 -12.95 -19.00 7.46
C LEU A 335 -12.03 -17.79 7.37
N LEU A 336 -11.87 -17.01 8.44
CA LEU A 336 -11.04 -15.82 8.46
C LEU A 336 -9.58 -16.16 8.18
N ARG A 337 -9.03 -17.20 8.80
CA ARG A 337 -7.68 -17.70 8.53
C ARG A 337 -7.53 -18.14 7.08
N HIS A 338 -8.50 -18.87 6.53
CA HIS A 338 -8.48 -19.26 5.11
C HIS A 338 -8.45 -18.04 4.20
N LEU A 339 -9.30 -17.03 4.41
CA LEU A 339 -9.35 -15.82 3.62
C LEU A 339 -8.08 -14.95 3.75
N LEU A 340 -7.38 -15.00 4.88
CA LEU A 340 -6.12 -14.29 5.07
C LEU A 340 -4.97 -14.93 4.27
N HIS A 341 -4.91 -16.27 4.25
CA HIS A 341 -3.83 -17.00 3.59
C HIS A 341 -4.10 -17.32 2.13
N GLN A 342 -5.37 -17.48 1.76
CA GLN A 342 -5.81 -17.83 0.41
C GLN A 342 -6.95 -16.91 -0.05
N PRO A 343 -6.70 -15.58 -0.10
CA PRO A 343 -7.74 -14.60 -0.41
C PRO A 343 -8.33 -14.75 -1.81
N PHE A 344 -7.63 -15.48 -2.69
CA PHE A 344 -7.96 -15.69 -4.10
C PHE A 344 -8.22 -17.15 -4.44
N ASP A 345 -8.51 -17.97 -3.44
CA ASP A 345 -8.94 -19.34 -3.65
C ASP A 345 -10.33 -19.37 -4.30
N ARG A 346 -10.33 -18.99 -5.57
CA ARG A 346 -11.48 -18.95 -6.45
C ARG A 346 -11.11 -19.48 -7.81
N ASP A 347 -11.84 -20.51 -8.25
CA ASP A 347 -11.79 -20.96 -9.64
C ASP A 347 -12.93 -20.30 -10.46
N PRO A 348 -12.62 -19.35 -11.36
CA PRO A 348 -13.61 -18.73 -12.23
C PRO A 348 -14.26 -19.71 -13.21
N GLY A 349 -13.60 -20.85 -13.51
CA GLY A 349 -14.08 -21.92 -14.38
C GLY A 349 -14.99 -22.92 -13.67
N SER A 350 -15.09 -22.88 -12.35
CA SER A 350 -15.91 -23.79 -11.57
C SER A 350 -17.41 -23.52 -11.76
N SER A 351 -18.21 -24.58 -11.78
CA SER A 351 -19.68 -24.48 -11.74
C SER A 351 -20.22 -24.06 -10.35
N LEU A 352 -19.37 -24.10 -9.33
CA LEU A 352 -19.73 -23.73 -7.96
C LEU A 352 -19.69 -22.21 -7.78
N THR A 353 -20.62 -21.70 -7.00
CA THR A 353 -20.59 -20.30 -6.54
C THR A 353 -19.40 -20.06 -5.62
N LEU A 354 -18.98 -18.80 -5.43
CA LEU A 354 -17.90 -18.44 -4.51
C LEU A 354 -18.15 -18.98 -3.08
N HIS A 355 -19.37 -18.92 -2.59
CA HIS A 355 -19.71 -19.43 -1.27
C HIS A 355 -19.57 -20.96 -1.19
N GLU A 356 -19.97 -21.69 -2.21
CA GLU A 356 -19.79 -23.15 -2.28
C GLU A 356 -18.30 -23.52 -2.37
N GLN A 357 -17.50 -22.76 -3.10
CA GLN A 357 -16.05 -22.97 -3.16
C GLN A 357 -15.39 -22.73 -1.79
N LEU A 358 -15.77 -21.67 -1.05
CA LEU A 358 -15.28 -21.41 0.31
C LEU A 358 -15.68 -22.50 1.29
N ILE A 359 -16.92 -23.02 1.18
CA ILE A 359 -17.37 -24.15 1.98
C ILE A 359 -16.52 -25.38 1.65
N ALA A 360 -16.31 -25.69 0.37
CA ALA A 360 -15.50 -26.83 -0.04
C ALA A 360 -14.06 -26.74 0.47
N ALA A 361 -13.46 -25.54 0.42
CA ALA A 361 -12.11 -25.29 0.91
C ALA A 361 -11.98 -25.47 2.43
N THR A 362 -13.00 -25.13 3.19
CA THR A 362 -12.99 -25.20 4.67
C THR A 362 -13.58 -26.49 5.23
N ALA A 363 -14.32 -27.27 4.43
CA ALA A 363 -15.01 -28.49 4.87
C ALA A 363 -14.06 -29.61 5.35
N SER A 364 -12.82 -29.62 4.87
CA SER A 364 -11.82 -30.62 5.30
C SER A 364 -11.17 -30.26 6.64
N ILE A 365 -11.40 -29.06 7.16
CA ILE A 365 -10.82 -28.58 8.41
C ILE A 365 -11.83 -28.85 9.53
N PRO A 366 -11.45 -29.56 10.61
CA PRO A 366 -12.34 -29.73 11.75
C PRO A 366 -12.83 -28.39 12.29
N GLY A 367 -14.15 -28.30 12.58
CA GLY A 367 -14.77 -27.02 12.97
C GLY A 367 -15.09 -26.06 11.81
N GLY A 368 -14.81 -26.43 10.55
CA GLY A 368 -15.19 -25.67 9.36
C GLY A 368 -16.67 -25.80 8.98
N TYR A 369 -17.05 -25.27 7.80
CA TYR A 369 -18.44 -25.33 7.32
C TYR A 369 -18.79 -26.72 6.80
N LEU A 370 -20.05 -27.15 7.02
CA LEU A 370 -20.57 -28.35 6.41
C LEU A 370 -21.11 -28.09 5.00
N PRO A 371 -21.07 -29.08 4.10
CA PRO A 371 -21.65 -28.95 2.77
C PRO A 371 -23.12 -28.47 2.83
N GLY A 372 -23.45 -27.46 2.03
CA GLY A 372 -24.81 -26.89 1.98
C GLY A 372 -25.08 -25.71 2.93
N GLU A 373 -24.15 -25.34 3.81
CA GLU A 373 -24.32 -24.24 4.78
C GLU A 373 -24.11 -22.83 4.18
N THR A 374 -24.46 -22.60 2.92
CA THR A 374 -24.28 -21.31 2.23
C THR A 374 -24.98 -20.13 2.92
N ALA A 375 -26.17 -20.37 3.50
CA ALA A 375 -26.90 -19.33 4.24
C ALA A 375 -26.20 -18.95 5.56
N THR A 376 -25.62 -19.94 6.24
CA THR A 376 -24.81 -19.73 7.46
C THR A 376 -23.56 -18.95 7.14
N LEU A 377 -22.80 -19.38 6.11
CA LEU A 377 -21.62 -18.69 5.64
C LEU A 377 -21.90 -17.22 5.28
N ARG A 378 -22.99 -16.96 4.55
CA ARG A 378 -23.37 -15.58 4.20
C ARG A 378 -23.59 -14.71 5.44
N LYS A 379 -24.33 -15.22 6.43
CA LYS A 379 -24.57 -14.50 7.68
C LYS A 379 -23.28 -14.24 8.46
N ASP A 380 -22.39 -15.23 8.51
CA ASP A 380 -21.11 -15.10 9.22
C ASP A 380 -20.20 -14.08 8.51
N LEU A 381 -20.13 -14.09 7.17
CA LEU A 381 -19.41 -13.09 6.38
C LEU A 381 -19.95 -11.66 6.58
N GLU A 382 -21.28 -11.49 6.59
CA GLU A 382 -21.92 -10.18 6.81
C GLU A 382 -21.61 -9.64 8.21
N LYS A 383 -21.64 -10.51 9.24
CA LYS A 383 -21.39 -10.14 10.64
C LYS A 383 -19.91 -9.94 10.96
N LEU A 384 -19.01 -10.57 10.21
CA LEU A 384 -17.58 -10.54 10.46
C LEU A 384 -16.87 -9.50 9.59
N LEU A 385 -17.03 -9.57 8.26
CA LEU A 385 -16.15 -8.82 7.36
C LEU A 385 -16.48 -7.32 7.32
N THR A 386 -17.75 -6.97 7.28
CA THR A 386 -18.16 -5.57 7.16
C THR A 386 -18.01 -4.79 8.48
N PRO A 387 -18.51 -5.31 9.63
CA PRO A 387 -18.46 -4.57 10.90
C PRO A 387 -17.02 -4.32 11.39
N TYR A 388 -16.12 -5.28 11.15
CA TYR A 388 -14.72 -5.17 11.58
C TYR A 388 -13.79 -4.63 10.48
N GLY A 389 -14.37 -4.16 9.37
CA GLY A 389 -13.63 -3.47 8.31
C GLY A 389 -12.72 -4.37 7.49
N PHE A 390 -12.92 -5.69 7.48
CA PHE A 390 -12.23 -6.62 6.58
C PHE A 390 -12.71 -6.49 5.14
N ARG A 391 -13.84 -5.84 4.92
CA ARG A 391 -14.43 -5.62 3.61
C ARG A 391 -15.04 -4.23 3.54
N ALA A 392 -14.83 -3.54 2.43
CA ALA A 392 -15.55 -2.30 2.14
C ALA A 392 -17.02 -2.61 1.85
N ALA A 393 -17.94 -1.75 2.32
CA ALA A 393 -19.39 -1.94 2.17
C ALA A 393 -19.85 -2.00 0.70
N LYS A 394 -19.04 -1.46 -0.24
CA LYS A 394 -19.34 -1.38 -1.68
C LYS A 394 -18.59 -2.42 -2.52
N ASP A 395 -17.83 -3.32 -1.92
CA ASP A 395 -17.06 -4.30 -2.67
C ASP A 395 -17.95 -5.31 -3.40
N ASN A 396 -17.60 -5.57 -4.66
CA ASN A 396 -18.27 -6.59 -5.44
C ASN A 396 -17.67 -7.97 -5.13
N VAL A 397 -18.37 -8.74 -4.31
CA VAL A 397 -17.96 -10.11 -3.89
C VAL A 397 -17.83 -11.12 -5.02
N ARG A 398 -18.29 -10.80 -6.24
CA ARG A 398 -18.15 -11.72 -7.38
C ARG A 398 -16.70 -11.98 -7.75
N HIS A 399 -15.78 -11.11 -7.33
CA HIS A 399 -14.35 -11.20 -7.63
C HIS A 399 -13.49 -11.74 -6.47
N GLY A 400 -14.09 -12.19 -5.38
CA GLY A 400 -13.40 -12.67 -4.18
C GLY A 400 -13.43 -11.67 -3.03
N TYR A 401 -12.73 -11.99 -1.95
CA TYR A 401 -12.63 -11.14 -0.76
C TYR A 401 -11.23 -10.54 -0.67
N ALA A 402 -11.13 -9.22 -0.67
CA ALA A 402 -9.88 -8.52 -0.44
C ALA A 402 -9.71 -8.25 1.06
N LEU A 403 -8.75 -8.95 1.68
CA LEU A 403 -8.33 -8.73 3.06
C LEU A 403 -6.91 -8.17 3.04
N GLY A 404 -6.74 -6.89 3.41
CA GLY A 404 -5.42 -6.26 3.38
C GLY A 404 -4.87 -6.09 1.96
N THR A 405 -3.75 -6.72 1.63
CA THR A 405 -3.08 -6.66 0.32
C THR A 405 -3.68 -7.61 -0.74
N ALA A 406 -4.73 -8.33 -0.40
CA ALA A 406 -5.35 -9.34 -1.25
C ALA A 406 -6.24 -8.72 -2.34
N VAL A 407 -5.67 -7.95 -3.27
CA VAL A 407 -6.38 -7.28 -4.36
C VAL A 407 -6.26 -8.00 -5.70
N LEU A 408 -5.42 -9.02 -5.79
CA LEU A 408 -5.08 -9.73 -7.02
C LEU A 408 -5.50 -11.21 -6.95
N SER A 409 -5.87 -11.79 -8.08
CA SER A 409 -6.12 -13.24 -8.16
C SER A 409 -4.81 -14.05 -8.08
N ALA A 410 -4.88 -15.32 -7.72
CA ALA A 410 -3.70 -16.19 -7.67
C ALA A 410 -2.91 -16.23 -9.00
N PRO A 411 -3.55 -16.32 -10.20
CA PRO A 411 -2.83 -16.19 -11.46
C PRO A 411 -2.12 -14.85 -11.63
N GLN A 412 -2.77 -13.72 -11.27
CA GLN A 412 -2.19 -12.39 -11.35
C GLN A 412 -0.99 -12.22 -10.40
N LEU A 413 -1.06 -12.78 -9.19
CA LEU A 413 0.07 -12.78 -8.24
C LEU A 413 1.29 -13.54 -8.79
N ARG A 414 1.07 -14.70 -9.44
CA ARG A 414 2.15 -15.45 -10.09
C ARG A 414 2.74 -14.70 -11.29
N GLU A 415 1.92 -13.98 -12.04
CA GLU A 415 2.40 -13.13 -13.14
C GLU A 415 3.25 -11.98 -12.60
N ILE A 416 2.84 -11.33 -11.51
CA ILE A 416 3.62 -10.29 -10.84
C ILE A 416 4.92 -10.88 -10.29
N GLN A 417 4.89 -12.05 -9.64
CA GLN A 417 6.11 -12.72 -9.17
C GLN A 417 7.10 -12.92 -10.31
N ALA A 418 6.63 -13.42 -11.47
CA ALA A 418 7.48 -13.63 -12.63
C ALA A 418 8.07 -12.31 -13.17
N LEU A 419 7.30 -11.21 -13.17
CA LEU A 419 7.79 -9.89 -13.57
C LEU A 419 8.84 -9.36 -12.59
N VAL A 420 8.60 -9.45 -11.28
CA VAL A 420 9.54 -9.02 -10.23
C VAL A 420 10.83 -9.86 -10.29
N GLN A 421 10.72 -11.18 -10.49
CA GLN A 421 11.86 -12.07 -10.65
C GLN A 421 12.72 -11.71 -11.87
N GLN A 422 12.09 -11.32 -12.97
CA GLN A 422 12.82 -10.85 -14.16
C GLN A 422 13.49 -9.48 -13.91
N ALA A 423 12.82 -8.56 -13.21
CA ALA A 423 13.40 -7.28 -12.83
C ALA A 423 14.62 -7.48 -11.92
N ALA A 424 14.52 -8.33 -10.91
CA ALA A 424 15.62 -8.65 -10.01
C ALA A 424 16.79 -9.32 -10.73
N GLY A 425 16.52 -10.36 -11.54
CA GLY A 425 17.56 -11.17 -12.16
C GLY A 425 18.12 -10.60 -13.48
N ARG A 426 17.25 -9.99 -14.31
CA ARG A 426 17.63 -9.58 -15.68
C ARG A 426 17.99 -8.10 -15.77
N LEU A 427 17.26 -7.24 -15.07
CA LEU A 427 17.53 -5.80 -15.07
C LEU A 427 18.48 -5.41 -13.94
N ALA A 428 18.84 -6.33 -13.03
CA ALA A 428 19.62 -6.06 -11.81
C ALA A 428 19.03 -4.86 -11.02
N ASP A 429 17.70 -4.86 -10.90
CA ASP A 429 16.97 -3.84 -10.15
C ASP A 429 17.25 -4.00 -8.65
N PRO A 430 17.90 -3.03 -8.00
CA PRO A 430 18.29 -3.16 -6.60
C PRO A 430 17.09 -3.19 -5.64
N SER A 431 15.94 -2.67 -6.04
CA SER A 431 14.69 -2.67 -5.24
C SER A 431 13.88 -3.95 -5.44
N ALA A 432 14.04 -4.63 -6.56
CA ALA A 432 13.25 -5.82 -6.88
C ALA A 432 13.67 -7.05 -6.07
N GLN A 433 14.93 -7.18 -5.69
CA GLN A 433 15.42 -8.35 -4.97
C GLN A 433 14.82 -8.50 -3.56
N PRO A 434 14.79 -7.47 -2.70
CA PRO A 434 14.12 -7.55 -1.40
C PRO A 434 12.62 -7.83 -1.55
N LEU A 435 11.95 -7.16 -2.50
CA LEU A 435 10.54 -7.34 -2.77
C LEU A 435 10.22 -8.77 -3.25
N LEU A 436 11.10 -9.37 -4.09
CA LEU A 436 10.94 -10.74 -4.55
C LEU A 436 10.99 -11.72 -3.39
N VAL A 437 11.98 -11.58 -2.48
CA VAL A 437 12.13 -12.44 -1.30
C VAL A 437 10.86 -12.39 -0.43
N GLU A 438 10.35 -11.19 -0.15
CA GLU A 438 9.13 -11.01 0.63
C GLU A 438 7.90 -11.60 -0.07
N LEU A 439 7.76 -11.37 -1.37
CA LEU A 439 6.65 -11.90 -2.17
C LEU A 439 6.68 -13.43 -2.20
N GLU A 440 7.83 -14.04 -2.44
CA GLU A 440 8.02 -15.49 -2.45
C GLU A 440 7.69 -16.11 -1.08
N GLN A 441 8.11 -15.49 0.01
CA GLN A 441 7.79 -15.93 1.34
C GLN A 441 6.27 -15.89 1.61
N ARG A 442 5.59 -14.81 1.23
CA ARG A 442 4.13 -14.67 1.39
C ARG A 442 3.35 -15.66 0.50
N LEU A 443 3.81 -15.88 -0.73
CA LEU A 443 3.21 -16.86 -1.63
C LEU A 443 3.36 -18.29 -1.10
N ALA A 444 4.54 -18.63 -0.53
CA ALA A 444 4.76 -19.92 0.10
C ALA A 444 3.81 -20.15 1.29
N TRP A 445 3.59 -19.14 2.13
CA TRP A 445 2.61 -19.21 3.22
C TRP A 445 1.17 -19.43 2.73
N ALA A 446 0.85 -18.85 1.58
CA ALA A 446 -0.46 -19.03 0.94
C ALA A 446 -0.60 -20.37 0.16
N GLY A 447 0.46 -21.19 0.11
CA GLY A 447 0.48 -22.42 -0.70
C GLY A 447 0.50 -22.15 -2.22
N LEU A 448 0.97 -20.98 -2.63
CA LEU A 448 1.07 -20.53 -4.02
C LEU A 448 2.52 -20.50 -4.54
N ASP A 449 3.41 -21.21 -3.87
CA ASP A 449 4.86 -21.25 -4.11
C ASP A 449 5.29 -21.95 -5.41
N GLN A 450 4.38 -22.59 -6.13
CA GLN A 450 4.72 -23.20 -7.40
C GLN A 450 4.90 -22.12 -8.49
N PRO A 451 6.12 -21.90 -9.00
CA PRO A 451 6.35 -20.92 -10.03
C PRO A 451 5.61 -21.31 -11.30
N ALA A 452 4.83 -20.40 -11.85
CA ALA A 452 4.32 -20.57 -13.21
C ALA A 452 5.48 -20.44 -14.20
N PRO A 453 5.56 -21.25 -15.26
CA PRO A 453 6.56 -21.05 -16.29
C PRO A 453 6.42 -19.63 -16.86
N PRO A 454 7.52 -18.87 -17.02
CA PRO A 454 7.45 -17.50 -17.49
C PRO A 454 6.91 -17.46 -18.90
N LEU A 455 5.76 -16.82 -19.12
CA LEU A 455 5.17 -16.60 -20.43
C LEU A 455 5.99 -15.61 -21.28
N ARG A 456 6.79 -14.77 -20.62
CA ARG A 456 7.65 -13.74 -21.24
C ARG A 456 9.04 -13.81 -20.64
N LEU A 457 10.06 -13.69 -21.46
CA LEU A 457 11.45 -13.67 -21.05
C LEU A 457 12.14 -12.46 -21.69
N TYR A 458 12.80 -11.64 -20.86
CA TYR A 458 13.71 -10.62 -21.36
C TYR A 458 15.09 -11.22 -21.61
N ALA A 459 15.51 -11.27 -22.85
CA ALA A 459 16.77 -11.90 -23.25
C ALA A 459 18.01 -11.02 -22.96
N ARG A 460 17.83 -9.74 -22.65
CA ARG A 460 18.93 -8.81 -22.30
C ARG A 460 19.06 -8.66 -20.80
N HIS A 461 20.30 -8.57 -20.36
CA HIS A 461 20.67 -8.32 -18.96
C HIS A 461 21.15 -6.87 -18.80
N GLY A 462 21.09 -6.36 -17.58
CA GLY A 462 21.90 -5.19 -17.22
C GLY A 462 23.39 -5.53 -17.41
N VAL A 463 24.14 -4.58 -17.97
CA VAL A 463 25.57 -4.80 -18.28
C VAL A 463 26.45 -4.51 -17.06
N VAL A 464 25.88 -3.87 -16.04
CA VAL A 464 26.61 -3.53 -14.82
C VAL A 464 26.80 -4.80 -13.99
N ASP A 465 28.07 -5.16 -13.77
CA ASP A 465 28.41 -6.26 -12.87
C ASP A 465 28.13 -5.85 -11.42
N THR A 466 27.13 -6.48 -10.81
CA THR A 466 26.72 -6.19 -9.44
C THR A 466 27.81 -6.46 -8.40
N ALA A 467 28.76 -7.36 -8.71
CA ALA A 467 29.90 -7.62 -7.85
C ALA A 467 30.88 -6.42 -7.76
N LEU A 468 30.89 -5.57 -8.79
CA LEU A 468 31.73 -4.37 -8.85
C LEU A 468 31.02 -3.12 -8.32
N VAL A 469 29.73 -3.21 -7.98
CA VAL A 469 28.97 -2.08 -7.43
C VAL A 469 29.44 -1.76 -6.02
N ARG A 470 29.81 -0.50 -5.78
CA ARG A 470 30.24 -0.03 -4.45
C ARG A 470 29.07 -0.12 -3.46
N ARG A 471 29.34 -0.56 -2.24
CA ARG A 471 28.32 -0.67 -1.17
C ARG A 471 27.66 0.68 -0.83
N GLU A 472 28.38 1.78 -0.99
CA GLU A 472 27.88 3.14 -0.75
C GLU A 472 27.11 3.71 -1.94
N SER A 473 27.08 3.03 -3.08
CA SER A 473 26.40 3.55 -4.28
C SER A 473 24.88 3.44 -4.14
N LEU A 474 24.18 4.29 -4.90
CA LEU A 474 22.72 4.23 -5.00
C LEU A 474 22.21 2.94 -5.68
N ALA A 475 23.07 2.21 -6.38
CA ALA A 475 22.73 0.91 -6.97
C ALA A 475 22.71 -0.23 -5.94
N ALA A 476 23.22 -0.02 -4.74
CA ALA A 476 23.04 -0.97 -3.64
C ALA A 476 21.60 -0.90 -3.08
N PRO A 477 21.01 -2.01 -2.57
CA PRO A 477 19.61 -2.04 -2.13
C PRO A 477 19.20 -0.92 -1.18
N ARG A 478 20.02 -0.64 -0.15
CA ARG A 478 19.78 0.45 0.81
C ARG A 478 19.86 1.83 0.16
N GLY A 479 20.72 2.03 -0.83
CA GLY A 479 20.87 3.27 -1.58
C GLY A 479 19.65 3.53 -2.46
N ALA A 480 19.20 2.50 -3.19
CA ALA A 480 18.03 2.56 -4.05
C ALA A 480 16.76 2.88 -3.25
N GLU A 481 16.53 2.19 -2.16
CA GLU A 481 15.40 2.42 -1.28
C GLU A 481 15.39 3.86 -0.70
N ALA A 482 16.56 4.36 -0.29
CA ALA A 482 16.68 5.71 0.23
C ALA A 482 16.36 6.77 -0.83
N ILE A 483 16.79 6.58 -2.09
CA ILE A 483 16.52 7.53 -3.17
C ILE A 483 15.07 7.45 -3.65
N GLU A 484 14.47 6.28 -3.76
CA GLU A 484 13.05 6.10 -4.08
C GLU A 484 12.16 6.82 -3.07
N ARG A 485 12.51 6.71 -1.81
CA ARG A 485 11.83 7.40 -0.72
C ARG A 485 11.99 8.92 -0.82
N ALA A 486 13.19 9.41 -1.15
CA ALA A 486 13.42 10.83 -1.37
C ALA A 486 12.59 11.36 -2.55
N ILE A 487 12.42 10.57 -3.63
CA ILE A 487 11.54 10.88 -4.76
C ILE A 487 10.09 10.97 -4.29
N ALA A 488 9.58 9.94 -3.60
CA ALA A 488 8.22 9.89 -3.12
C ALA A 488 7.88 11.04 -2.16
N GLN A 489 8.82 11.39 -1.29
CA GLN A 489 8.68 12.50 -0.34
C GLN A 489 9.01 13.87 -0.93
N ARG A 490 9.47 13.94 -2.19
CA ARG A 490 9.88 15.17 -2.87
C ARG A 490 10.98 15.92 -2.12
N ARG A 491 11.93 15.19 -1.52
CA ARG A 491 13.01 15.77 -0.71
C ARG A 491 14.24 16.07 -1.56
N ARG A 492 14.88 17.19 -1.25
CA ARG A 492 16.19 17.53 -1.79
C ARG A 492 17.24 16.60 -1.22
N VAL A 493 18.16 16.14 -2.08
CA VAL A 493 19.28 15.27 -1.69
C VAL A 493 20.61 15.91 -2.05
N LEU A 494 21.64 15.53 -1.29
CA LEU A 494 23.04 15.82 -1.57
C LEU A 494 23.69 14.52 -2.03
N LEU A 495 24.14 14.50 -3.26
CA LEU A 495 24.79 13.37 -3.89
C LEU A 495 26.29 13.61 -4.05
N LYS A 496 27.06 12.53 -4.03
CA LYS A 496 28.45 12.50 -4.43
C LYS A 496 28.61 11.64 -5.67
N ARG A 497 29.31 12.14 -6.67
CA ARG A 497 29.65 11.41 -7.89
C ARG A 497 30.98 10.70 -7.72
N PHE A 498 31.04 9.42 -8.06
CA PHE A 498 32.28 8.69 -8.18
C PHE A 498 32.87 8.91 -9.58
N SER A 499 34.16 9.19 -9.65
CA SER A 499 34.89 9.16 -10.93
C SER A 499 34.95 7.70 -11.41
N SER A 500 34.50 7.44 -12.62
CA SER A 500 34.60 6.12 -13.26
C SER A 500 35.46 6.23 -14.53
N ALA A 501 36.09 5.12 -14.89
CA ALA A 501 36.97 5.01 -16.07
C ALA A 501 36.29 5.30 -17.42
N GLY A 502 35.01 5.58 -17.47
CA GLY A 502 34.22 5.85 -18.66
C GLY A 502 33.64 7.26 -18.73
N SER A 503 34.02 8.21 -17.88
CA SER A 503 33.54 9.58 -17.98
C SER A 503 34.21 10.30 -19.16
N HIS A 504 33.62 10.12 -20.33
CA HIS A 504 33.95 10.93 -21.53
C HIS A 504 33.18 12.25 -21.44
N GLY A 505 33.90 13.32 -21.21
CA GLY A 505 33.37 14.67 -21.15
C GLY A 505 33.58 15.29 -19.77
N GLY A 506 34.57 16.17 -19.71
CA GLY A 506 35.01 16.92 -18.53
C GLY A 506 34.02 17.99 -18.07
N THR A 507 32.78 17.67 -17.93
CA THR A 507 31.82 18.56 -17.26
C THR A 507 31.98 18.41 -15.77
N THR A 508 32.57 19.42 -15.15
CA THR A 508 32.61 19.64 -13.71
C THR A 508 31.15 19.78 -13.25
N ILE A 509 30.58 18.74 -12.62
CA ILE A 509 29.27 18.83 -12.02
C ILE A 509 29.46 19.27 -10.57
N GLY A 510 28.81 20.37 -10.19
CA GLY A 510 28.87 20.93 -8.84
C GLY A 510 29.92 22.02 -8.65
N ASP A 511 30.00 22.55 -7.44
CA ASP A 511 30.83 23.67 -7.00
C ASP A 511 32.35 23.36 -6.84
N GLY A 512 32.81 22.24 -7.40
CA GLY A 512 34.21 21.79 -7.25
C GLY A 512 34.44 20.93 -6.00
N SER A 513 33.46 20.83 -5.06
CA SER A 513 33.55 19.98 -3.86
C SER A 513 33.24 18.50 -4.15
N GLY A 514 32.75 18.19 -5.36
CA GLY A 514 32.23 16.88 -5.72
C GLY A 514 30.84 16.58 -5.12
N GLU A 515 30.23 17.55 -4.47
CA GLU A 515 28.89 17.49 -3.92
C GLU A 515 27.88 18.08 -4.89
N TRP A 516 26.76 17.38 -5.05
CA TRP A 516 25.73 17.73 -6.02
C TRP A 516 24.37 17.85 -5.32
N ARG A 517 23.84 19.06 -5.20
CA ARG A 517 22.51 19.35 -4.64
C ARG A 517 21.45 19.22 -5.72
N VAL A 518 20.50 18.31 -5.52
CA VAL A 518 19.51 17.97 -6.54
C VAL A 518 18.15 17.61 -5.96
N TRP A 519 17.14 17.74 -6.80
CA TRP A 519 15.81 17.22 -6.61
C TRP A 519 15.70 15.93 -7.42
N PRO A 520 15.62 14.75 -6.78
CA PRO A 520 15.46 13.50 -7.49
C PRO A 520 14.06 13.43 -8.11
N LEU A 521 13.97 12.99 -9.36
CA LEU A 521 12.73 12.95 -10.13
C LEU A 521 12.25 11.53 -10.38
N GLN A 522 13.10 10.69 -11.00
CA GLN A 522 12.71 9.37 -11.46
C GLN A 522 13.91 8.46 -11.66
N LEU A 523 13.71 7.14 -11.47
CA LEU A 523 14.66 6.10 -11.86
C LEU A 523 14.29 5.58 -13.26
N ILE A 524 15.28 5.49 -14.16
CA ILE A 524 15.10 5.03 -15.53
C ILE A 524 16.12 3.94 -15.85
N PHE A 525 15.65 2.78 -16.32
CA PHE A 525 16.53 1.78 -16.89
C PHE A 525 16.81 2.11 -18.37
N HIS A 526 18.07 2.28 -18.72
CA HIS A 526 18.48 2.62 -20.08
C HIS A 526 19.70 1.82 -20.49
N HIS A 527 19.60 1.09 -21.58
CA HIS A 527 20.64 0.24 -22.18
C HIS A 527 21.48 -0.60 -21.23
N VAL A 528 22.36 0.02 -20.46
CA VAL A 528 23.39 -0.67 -19.66
C VAL A 528 23.07 -0.76 -18.17
N GLY A 529 22.09 -0.01 -17.67
CA GLY A 529 21.77 -0.02 -16.25
C GLY A 529 20.77 1.04 -15.83
N TRP A 530 20.64 1.20 -14.53
CA TRP A 530 19.75 2.17 -13.91
C TRP A 530 20.38 3.56 -13.83
N TYR A 531 19.59 4.57 -14.12
CA TYR A 531 19.92 6.00 -14.04
C TYR A 531 18.96 6.70 -13.10
N LEU A 532 19.49 7.65 -12.35
CA LEU A 532 18.71 8.63 -11.61
C LEU A 532 18.60 9.91 -12.43
N CYS A 533 17.37 10.28 -12.78
CA CYS A 533 17.08 11.60 -13.35
C CYS A 533 16.80 12.58 -12.23
N VAL A 534 17.48 13.71 -12.27
CA VAL A 534 17.44 14.75 -11.24
C VAL A 534 17.29 16.11 -11.87
N GLU A 535 16.77 17.08 -11.11
CA GLU A 535 16.86 18.50 -11.42
C GLU A 535 17.86 19.16 -10.46
N GLU A 536 18.82 19.90 -10.99
CA GLU A 536 19.80 20.61 -10.19
C GLU A 536 19.13 21.69 -9.34
N ASP A 537 19.54 21.79 -8.06
CA ASP A 537 19.05 22.83 -7.16
C ASP A 537 19.94 24.05 -7.23
N VAL A 538 19.57 25.02 -8.08
CA VAL A 538 20.29 26.28 -8.25
C VAL A 538 19.57 27.37 -7.46
N ILE A 539 20.31 27.97 -6.51
CA ILE A 539 19.78 29.03 -5.65
C ILE A 539 19.31 30.22 -6.49
N GLY A 540 18.10 30.68 -6.30
CA GLY A 540 17.53 31.84 -6.99
C GLY A 540 16.96 31.56 -8.37
N GLN A 541 17.02 30.32 -8.86
CA GLN A 541 16.37 29.92 -10.11
C GLN A 541 15.12 29.09 -9.87
N GLU A 542 14.11 29.31 -10.70
CA GLU A 542 12.88 28.55 -10.65
C GLU A 542 13.08 27.14 -11.19
N HIS A 543 13.91 26.98 -12.20
CA HIS A 543 14.21 25.72 -12.88
C HIS A 543 15.71 25.45 -12.89
N GLY A 544 16.10 24.21 -12.58
CA GLY A 544 17.46 23.71 -12.74
C GLY A 544 17.62 22.84 -14.00
N LEU A 545 18.83 22.50 -14.35
CA LEU A 545 19.12 21.53 -15.40
C LEU A 545 18.60 20.15 -15.00
N ILE A 546 17.94 19.47 -15.92
CA ILE A 546 17.61 18.05 -15.78
C ILE A 546 18.75 17.21 -16.33
N ARG A 547 19.23 16.28 -15.51
CA ARG A 547 20.30 15.36 -15.86
C ARG A 547 19.95 13.95 -15.45
N CYS A 548 20.47 12.96 -16.18
CA CYS A 548 20.40 11.55 -15.82
C CYS A 548 21.81 11.01 -15.60
N GLU A 549 22.07 10.41 -14.44
CA GLU A 549 23.35 9.81 -14.09
C GLU A 549 23.17 8.38 -13.60
N ARG A 550 24.12 7.50 -13.89
CA ARG A 550 24.05 6.08 -13.49
C ARG A 550 24.07 5.92 -11.99
N LEU A 551 23.18 5.05 -11.48
CA LEU A 551 23.05 4.79 -10.05
C LEU A 551 24.34 4.28 -9.40
N ASP A 552 25.09 3.42 -10.09
CA ASP A 552 26.34 2.85 -9.60
C ASP A 552 27.48 3.88 -9.46
N ARG A 553 27.30 5.06 -10.05
CA ARG A 553 28.26 6.19 -10.00
C ARG A 553 27.90 7.25 -8.96
N LEU A 554 26.78 7.09 -8.27
CA LEU A 554 26.29 8.05 -7.29
C LEU A 554 26.29 7.44 -5.89
N ALA A 555 26.59 8.24 -4.88
CA ALA A 555 26.36 7.94 -3.48
C ALA A 555 25.52 9.02 -2.82
N LEU A 556 24.63 8.61 -1.94
CA LEU A 556 23.84 9.51 -1.12
C LEU A 556 24.68 9.98 0.07
N GLN A 557 24.92 11.28 0.16
CA GLN A 557 25.58 11.87 1.32
C GLN A 557 24.59 12.31 2.37
N ARG A 558 23.50 12.96 1.95
CA ARG A 558 22.50 13.51 2.87
C ARG A 558 21.12 13.64 2.21
N ILE A 559 20.09 13.28 2.96
CA ILE A 559 18.71 13.69 2.67
C ILE A 559 18.39 14.88 3.58
N SER A 560 17.80 15.94 3.03
CA SER A 560 17.40 17.11 3.82
C SER A 560 16.41 16.70 4.90
N ALA A 561 16.75 16.96 6.16
CA ALA A 561 15.90 16.63 7.33
C ALA A 561 14.60 17.44 7.32
N ARG A 562 13.57 16.94 8.01
CA ARG A 562 12.38 17.73 8.38
C ARG A 562 12.82 18.95 9.17
N SER A 563 12.20 20.09 8.91
CA SER A 563 12.37 21.31 9.70
C SER A 563 11.94 21.06 11.15
N GLY A 564 12.90 20.92 12.02
CA GLY A 564 12.74 20.75 13.46
C GLY A 564 13.93 21.31 14.23
N SER A 565 14.85 22.04 13.56
CA SER A 565 15.98 22.68 14.21
C SER A 565 15.61 24.08 14.69
N LEU A 566 15.80 24.32 15.95
CA LEU A 566 15.51 25.51 16.77
C LEU A 566 16.28 26.81 16.39
N HIS A 567 16.85 26.92 15.19
CA HIS A 567 17.54 28.12 14.73
C HIS A 567 16.94 28.59 13.41
N GLY A 568 16.15 29.64 13.51
CA GLY A 568 15.34 30.24 12.46
C GLY A 568 16.11 30.61 11.20
N GLY A 569 15.71 30.01 10.09
CA GLY A 569 15.89 30.40 8.71
C GLY A 569 14.65 29.93 7.94
N PRO A 570 14.27 30.60 6.84
CA PRO A 570 13.04 30.27 6.15
C PRO A 570 13.03 28.80 5.69
N SER A 571 12.01 28.08 6.12
CA SER A 571 11.80 26.63 5.94
C SER A 571 11.50 26.18 4.51
N ASP A 572 11.70 27.01 3.49
CA ASP A 572 11.25 26.81 2.12
C ASP A 572 12.12 25.89 1.26
N GLY A 573 13.26 25.40 1.76
CA GLY A 573 14.26 24.71 0.93
C GLY A 573 14.28 23.18 0.99
N LEU A 574 13.51 22.53 1.83
CA LEU A 574 13.76 21.12 2.18
C LEU A 574 12.83 20.12 1.49
N ARG A 575 11.64 20.51 1.12
CA ARG A 575 10.64 19.69 0.43
C ARG A 575 9.99 20.48 -0.69
N ARG A 576 9.97 19.91 -1.88
CA ARG A 576 9.35 20.54 -3.05
C ARG A 576 7.83 20.42 -2.98
N SER A 577 7.11 21.46 -3.46
CA SER A 577 5.66 21.38 -3.59
C SER A 577 5.25 20.33 -4.62
N PRO A 578 4.04 19.72 -4.51
CA PRO A 578 3.54 18.76 -5.49
C PRO A 578 3.51 19.31 -6.90
N GLU A 579 3.12 20.59 -7.07
CA GLU A 579 2.98 21.27 -8.36
C GLU A 579 4.35 21.43 -9.04
N ARG A 580 5.37 21.85 -8.29
CA ARG A 580 6.74 21.98 -8.81
C ARG A 580 7.33 20.62 -9.18
N GLN A 581 7.08 19.58 -8.39
CA GLN A 581 7.53 18.22 -8.73
C GLN A 581 6.86 17.72 -10.00
N HIS A 582 5.54 17.93 -10.11
CA HIS A 582 4.78 17.55 -11.30
C HIS A 582 5.28 18.28 -12.56
N ALA A 583 5.51 19.60 -12.48
CA ALA A 583 6.04 20.38 -13.58
C ALA A 583 7.44 19.89 -14.04
N ALA A 584 8.30 19.50 -13.08
CA ALA A 584 9.61 18.95 -13.40
C ALA A 584 9.53 17.57 -14.05
N LEU A 585 8.61 16.72 -13.60
CA LEU A 585 8.35 15.40 -14.21
C LEU A 585 7.80 15.55 -15.63
N GLN A 586 6.84 16.45 -15.87
CA GLN A 586 6.36 16.76 -17.21
C GLN A 586 7.46 17.28 -18.13
N ARG A 587 8.36 18.10 -17.59
CA ARG A 587 9.53 18.55 -18.34
C ARG A 587 10.47 17.40 -18.68
N LEU A 588 10.77 16.52 -17.74
CA LEU A 588 11.57 15.32 -17.98
C LEU A 588 10.93 14.41 -19.04
N GLU A 589 9.64 14.17 -18.97
CA GLU A 589 8.89 13.36 -19.95
C GLU A 589 9.01 13.92 -21.36
N ARG A 590 8.85 15.25 -21.53
CA ARG A 590 9.01 15.92 -22.84
C ARG A 590 10.45 15.88 -23.34
N LEU A 591 11.43 16.04 -22.45
CA LEU A 591 12.84 15.90 -22.82
C LEU A 591 13.14 14.48 -23.29
N LEU A 592 12.70 13.46 -22.58
CA LEU A 592 12.85 12.05 -22.98
C LEU A 592 12.19 11.79 -24.35
N HIS A 593 10.98 12.29 -24.52
CA HIS A 593 10.22 12.11 -25.76
C HIS A 593 10.92 12.74 -26.98
N HIS A 594 11.42 13.98 -26.84
CA HIS A 594 11.95 14.73 -27.97
C HIS A 594 13.48 14.56 -28.19
N SER A 595 14.23 14.08 -27.18
CA SER A 595 15.67 13.87 -27.31
C SER A 595 16.06 12.56 -27.97
N GLY A 596 15.19 11.54 -27.90
CA GLY A 596 15.50 10.19 -28.33
C GLY A 596 16.54 9.46 -27.49
N GLY A 597 16.95 10.02 -26.36
CA GLY A 597 17.92 9.48 -25.40
C GLY A 597 17.81 10.15 -24.04
N ILE A 598 18.74 9.84 -23.13
CA ILE A 598 18.75 10.35 -21.74
C ILE A 598 19.76 11.47 -21.51
N HIS A 599 20.43 11.95 -22.56
CA HIS A 599 21.32 13.10 -22.50
C HIS A 599 20.57 14.35 -22.96
N PHE A 600 20.53 15.39 -22.11
CA PHE A 600 19.70 16.57 -22.32
C PHE A 600 20.52 17.88 -22.49
N GLY A 601 21.82 17.76 -22.70
CA GLY A 601 22.70 18.93 -22.83
C GLY A 601 22.92 19.70 -21.53
N ASP A 602 23.66 20.80 -21.62
CA ASP A 602 24.11 21.60 -20.47
C ASP A 602 23.53 23.03 -20.45
N ASP A 603 22.58 23.33 -21.33
CA ASP A 603 21.91 24.62 -21.41
C ASP A 603 20.44 24.53 -20.97
N ILE A 604 20.12 25.21 -19.88
CA ILE A 604 18.76 25.23 -19.31
C ILE A 604 17.74 25.86 -20.27
N SER A 605 18.13 26.92 -20.98
CA SER A 605 17.24 27.59 -21.92
C SER A 605 16.88 26.69 -23.09
N ALA A 606 17.85 25.93 -23.58
CA ALA A 606 17.63 24.92 -24.61
C ALA A 606 16.77 23.76 -24.12
N GLN A 607 16.98 23.29 -22.89
CA GLN A 607 16.07 22.25 -22.26
C GLN A 607 14.64 22.77 -22.13
N LEU A 608 14.45 24.01 -21.68
CA LEU A 608 13.12 24.63 -21.57
C LEU A 608 12.45 24.80 -22.93
N ALA A 609 13.24 25.21 -23.96
CA ALA A 609 12.73 25.34 -25.32
C ALA A 609 12.27 23.98 -25.88
N LEU A 610 13.05 22.89 -25.69
CA LEU A 610 12.70 21.55 -26.13
C LEU A 610 11.47 21.02 -25.40
N ALA A 611 11.35 21.29 -24.10
CA ALA A 611 10.21 20.87 -23.29
C ALA A 611 8.94 21.72 -23.51
N SER A 612 8.99 22.75 -24.36
CA SER A 612 7.83 23.61 -24.67
C SER A 612 6.74 22.83 -25.40
N SER A 613 5.48 23.18 -25.13
CA SER A 613 4.33 22.67 -25.89
C SER A 613 4.27 23.21 -27.31
N SER A 614 4.94 24.38 -27.57
CA SER A 614 4.96 25.04 -28.88
C SER A 614 5.94 24.36 -29.83
N PRO A 615 5.50 23.82 -30.98
CA PRO A 615 6.41 23.28 -31.99
C PRO A 615 7.44 24.32 -32.53
N ARG A 616 7.03 25.58 -32.61
CA ARG A 616 7.93 26.68 -33.09
C ARG A 616 9.08 26.91 -32.10
N THR A 617 8.78 26.84 -30.79
CA THR A 617 9.81 27.01 -29.75
C THR A 617 10.77 25.83 -29.76
N ARG A 618 10.26 24.59 -29.91
CA ARG A 618 11.12 23.40 -30.01
C ARG A 618 12.01 23.41 -31.22
N ALA A 619 11.53 23.89 -32.36
CA ALA A 619 12.27 23.92 -33.60
C ALA A 619 13.60 24.75 -33.49
N VAL A 620 13.70 25.71 -32.56
CA VAL A 620 14.91 26.53 -32.37
C VAL A 620 16.11 25.69 -31.91
N VAL A 621 15.86 24.61 -31.16
CA VAL A 621 16.92 23.75 -30.59
C VAL A 621 17.10 22.43 -31.34
N LEU A 622 16.25 22.16 -32.32
CA LEU A 622 16.33 20.96 -33.16
C LEU A 622 17.22 21.20 -34.36
N GLN A 623 18.05 20.24 -34.67
CA GLN A 623 18.90 20.19 -35.87
C GLN A 623 18.54 18.93 -36.67
N THR A 624 18.46 19.07 -38.00
CA THR A 624 18.16 17.92 -38.85
C THR A 624 19.41 17.08 -39.08
N LEU A 625 19.32 15.83 -38.64
CA LEU A 625 20.22 14.74 -39.04
C LEU A 625 19.68 14.14 -40.33
N ARG A 626 20.46 14.25 -41.45
CA ARG A 626 20.11 13.66 -42.71
C ARG A 626 21.12 12.59 -43.10
N PHE A 627 20.61 11.44 -43.52
CA PHE A 627 21.37 10.32 -44.02
C PHE A 627 20.58 9.55 -45.06
N SER A 628 21.27 8.87 -45.96
CA SER A 628 20.68 8.02 -46.98
C SER A 628 21.01 6.55 -46.68
N ALA A 629 20.10 5.63 -46.99
CA ALA A 629 20.21 4.22 -46.66
C ALA A 629 20.14 3.32 -47.92
N THR A 630 20.82 2.19 -47.85
CA THR A 630 20.63 1.06 -48.78
C THR A 630 19.26 0.41 -48.56
N PRO A 631 18.76 -0.36 -49.55
CA PRO A 631 17.43 -1.03 -49.39
C PRO A 631 17.29 -1.87 -48.10
N TRP A 632 18.31 -2.66 -47.78
CA TRP A 632 18.25 -3.51 -46.57
C TRP A 632 18.30 -2.69 -45.28
N ALA A 633 19.16 -1.69 -45.22
CA ALA A 633 19.26 -0.83 -44.04
C ALA A 633 17.98 0.01 -43.83
N PHE A 634 17.37 0.46 -44.93
CA PHE A 634 16.11 1.20 -44.87
C PHE A 634 14.95 0.37 -44.28
N ALA A 635 14.87 -0.91 -44.58
CA ALA A 635 13.86 -1.79 -43.98
C ALA A 635 13.98 -1.83 -42.46
N PHE A 636 15.19 -2.05 -41.91
CA PHE A 636 15.44 -2.05 -40.48
C PHE A 636 15.22 -0.68 -39.83
N LEU A 637 15.64 0.39 -40.51
CA LEU A 637 15.46 1.75 -40.01
C LEU A 637 14.00 2.12 -39.85
N ARG A 638 13.14 1.74 -40.78
CA ARG A 638 11.71 1.97 -40.70
C ARG A 638 11.06 1.30 -39.48
N GLU A 639 11.48 0.08 -39.17
CA GLU A 639 11.00 -0.66 -38.00
C GLU A 639 11.54 -0.09 -36.69
N GLY A 640 12.78 0.39 -36.69
CA GLY A 640 13.51 0.85 -35.49
C GLY A 640 13.26 2.30 -35.07
N MET A 641 12.46 3.08 -35.82
CA MET A 641 12.29 4.53 -35.57
C MET A 641 11.22 4.87 -34.51
N GLY A 642 10.56 3.90 -33.91
CA GLY A 642 9.49 4.11 -32.95
C GLY A 642 9.89 4.82 -31.65
N ARG A 643 11.21 4.96 -31.39
CA ARG A 643 11.74 5.73 -30.25
C ARG A 643 11.71 7.25 -30.45
N TYR A 644 11.51 7.72 -31.66
CA TYR A 644 11.44 9.14 -32.00
C TYR A 644 9.99 9.55 -32.28
N PRO A 645 9.58 10.77 -31.91
CA PRO A 645 8.27 11.30 -32.26
C PRO A 645 8.06 11.30 -33.77
N ARG A 646 6.86 10.95 -34.22
CA ARG A 646 6.51 10.88 -35.66
C ARG A 646 6.76 12.20 -36.38
N GLU A 647 6.52 13.34 -35.72
CA GLU A 647 6.73 14.67 -36.25
C GLU A 647 8.21 15.02 -36.44
N GLN A 648 9.13 14.31 -35.81
CA GLN A 648 10.56 14.50 -35.93
C GLN A 648 11.20 13.58 -36.97
N VAL A 649 10.44 12.66 -37.60
CA VAL A 649 10.96 11.65 -38.53
C VAL A 649 10.38 11.87 -39.92
N ARG A 650 11.22 11.87 -40.96
CA ARG A 650 10.82 11.87 -42.35
C ARG A 650 11.51 10.73 -43.11
N PHE A 651 10.72 9.95 -43.84
CA PHE A 651 11.19 8.80 -44.63
C PHE A 651 11.12 9.07 -46.11
N SER A 652 11.96 8.35 -46.87
CA SER A 652 11.84 8.30 -48.32
C SER A 652 10.54 7.64 -48.77
N ARG A 653 10.03 8.09 -49.92
CA ARG A 653 9.04 7.33 -50.70
C ARG A 653 9.75 6.08 -51.31
N PRO A 654 8.98 5.02 -51.60
CA PRO A 654 9.51 3.86 -52.33
C PRO A 654 9.93 4.24 -53.72
N LEU A 655 10.93 3.54 -54.25
CA LEU A 655 11.26 3.56 -55.66
C LEU A 655 10.17 2.88 -56.50
N PRO A 656 10.00 3.23 -57.76
CA PRO A 656 9.10 2.48 -58.67
C PRO A 656 9.47 1.00 -58.72
N GLY A 657 8.54 0.14 -58.40
CA GLY A 657 8.72 -1.32 -58.36
C GLY A 657 8.94 -1.94 -56.97
N ASP A 658 9.18 -1.12 -55.96
CA ASP A 658 9.28 -1.60 -54.57
C ASP A 658 7.88 -1.90 -54.00
N SER A 659 7.71 -3.08 -53.42
CA SER A 659 6.50 -3.47 -52.70
C SER A 659 6.58 -3.12 -51.20
N TRP A 660 6.84 -1.87 -50.89
CA TRP A 660 6.87 -1.42 -49.50
C TRP A 660 5.46 -1.32 -48.92
N TRP A 661 5.30 -1.85 -47.71
CA TRP A 661 4.07 -1.64 -46.96
C TRP A 661 4.00 -0.18 -46.53
N HIS A 662 2.93 0.51 -46.90
CA HIS A 662 2.67 1.89 -46.53
C HIS A 662 1.73 1.94 -45.35
N HIS A 663 2.16 2.59 -44.25
CA HIS A 663 1.21 3.00 -43.24
C HIS A 663 0.47 4.25 -43.75
N PRO A 664 -0.89 4.26 -43.72
CA PRO A 664 -1.68 5.41 -44.23
C PRO A 664 -1.31 6.75 -43.59
N ASP A 665 -0.85 6.70 -42.33
CA ASP A 665 -0.44 7.88 -41.54
C ASP A 665 1.08 8.14 -41.58
N ALA A 666 1.80 7.65 -42.60
CA ALA A 666 3.22 7.91 -42.71
C ALA A 666 3.48 9.43 -42.85
N PRO A 667 4.29 10.05 -41.97
CA PRO A 667 4.59 11.47 -42.05
C PRO A 667 5.40 11.79 -43.29
N HIS A 668 5.46 13.03 -43.64
CA HIS A 668 6.14 13.64 -44.82
C HIS A 668 7.18 12.76 -45.50
N LEU A 669 6.82 12.28 -46.70
CA LEU A 669 7.70 11.41 -47.46
C LEU A 669 8.71 12.27 -48.28
N LEU A 670 10.00 11.96 -48.10
CA LEU A 670 11.06 12.53 -48.88
C LEU A 670 11.08 11.92 -50.27
N GLN A 671 11.58 12.64 -51.28
CA GLN A 671 11.83 12.06 -52.58
C GLN A 671 13.07 11.16 -52.52
N PRO A 672 13.04 9.95 -53.10
CA PRO A 672 14.19 9.08 -53.17
C PRO A 672 15.30 9.72 -54.00
N ASN A 673 16.54 9.30 -53.74
CA ASN A 673 17.68 9.64 -54.58
C ASN A 673 17.56 8.91 -55.96
N ALA A 674 18.48 9.16 -56.86
CA ALA A 674 18.48 8.48 -58.15
C ALA A 674 18.46 6.94 -57.95
N PRO A 675 17.76 6.16 -58.77
CA PRO A 675 17.71 4.70 -58.65
C PRO A 675 19.09 4.02 -58.79
N THR A 676 20.03 4.69 -59.40
CA THR A 676 21.43 4.25 -59.55
C THR A 676 22.32 4.57 -58.34
N ASP A 677 21.80 5.33 -57.37
CA ASP A 677 22.55 5.61 -56.13
C ASP A 677 22.58 4.37 -55.23
N SER A 678 23.74 4.03 -54.68
CA SER A 678 23.86 2.92 -53.73
C SER A 678 23.03 3.08 -52.47
N HIS A 679 22.65 4.35 -52.14
CA HIS A 679 21.82 4.70 -50.98
C HIS A 679 20.59 5.50 -51.46
N PRO A 680 19.60 4.85 -52.06
CA PRO A 680 18.50 5.54 -52.69
C PRO A 680 17.46 6.13 -51.72
N TYR A 681 17.48 5.78 -50.40
CA TYR A 681 16.45 6.14 -49.44
C TYR A 681 16.93 7.16 -48.44
N PRO A 682 16.70 8.48 -48.66
CA PRO A 682 16.98 9.51 -47.66
C PRO A 682 16.04 9.42 -46.46
N LEU A 683 16.61 9.70 -45.28
CA LEU A 683 15.92 9.85 -44.00
C LEU A 683 16.36 11.13 -43.33
N GLU A 684 15.41 11.74 -42.63
CA GLU A 684 15.70 12.94 -41.80
C GLU A 684 15.11 12.75 -40.40
N LEU A 685 15.91 13.13 -39.42
CA LEU A 685 15.57 13.16 -38.01
C LEU A 685 15.84 14.55 -37.47
N ASP A 686 14.84 15.21 -36.89
CA ASP A 686 15.03 16.46 -36.19
C ASP A 686 15.33 16.14 -34.71
N LEU A 687 16.58 16.28 -34.32
CA LEU A 687 17.07 15.98 -32.97
C LEU A 687 17.70 17.22 -32.33
N PRO A 688 17.73 17.31 -31.00
CA PRO A 688 18.47 18.36 -30.33
C PRO A 688 19.94 18.35 -30.74
N SER A 689 20.54 19.57 -30.88
CA SER A 689 21.94 19.71 -31.28
C SER A 689 22.90 18.92 -30.38
N TRP A 690 22.64 18.87 -29.08
CA TRP A 690 23.46 18.07 -28.14
C TRP A 690 23.31 16.55 -28.33
N THR A 691 22.14 16.04 -28.75
CA THR A 691 21.99 14.63 -29.09
C THR A 691 22.85 14.27 -30.27
N ILE A 692 22.84 15.07 -31.31
CA ILE A 692 23.70 14.88 -32.49
C ILE A 692 25.19 15.02 -32.12
N ALA A 693 25.51 15.97 -31.23
CA ALA A 693 26.90 16.28 -30.89
C ALA A 693 27.53 15.31 -29.88
N ALA A 694 26.76 14.71 -28.95
CA ALA A 694 27.33 14.03 -27.80
C ALA A 694 26.67 12.70 -27.43
N ASP A 695 25.51 12.34 -28.00
CA ASP A 695 24.81 11.11 -27.61
C ASP A 695 25.53 9.88 -28.18
N ILE A 696 25.97 9.01 -27.25
CA ILE A 696 26.70 7.78 -27.58
C ILE A 696 25.78 6.76 -28.22
N ASP A 697 24.53 6.69 -27.79
CA ASP A 697 23.56 5.68 -28.28
C ASP A 697 23.16 5.96 -29.72
N LEU A 698 22.95 7.24 -30.08
CA LEU A 698 22.70 7.63 -31.45
C LEU A 698 23.90 7.25 -32.36
N ARG A 699 25.13 7.55 -31.91
CA ARG A 699 26.35 7.22 -32.66
C ARG A 699 26.51 5.71 -32.82
N THR A 700 26.38 4.95 -31.74
CA THR A 700 26.50 3.49 -31.78
C THR A 700 25.46 2.88 -32.71
N TRP A 701 24.25 3.42 -32.71
CA TRP A 701 23.18 2.99 -33.60
C TRP A 701 23.49 3.27 -35.06
N LEU A 702 23.98 4.49 -35.40
CA LEU A 702 24.41 4.84 -36.76
C LEU A 702 25.59 3.99 -37.23
N TYR A 703 26.58 3.77 -36.37
CA TYR A 703 27.77 2.96 -36.72
C TYR A 703 27.39 1.48 -36.92
N GLY A 704 26.35 0.99 -36.26
CA GLY A 704 25.88 -0.39 -36.41
C GLY A 704 25.39 -0.74 -37.82
N PHE A 705 25.06 0.27 -38.66
CA PHE A 705 24.64 0.04 -40.04
C PHE A 705 25.84 0.01 -41.03
N GLY A 706 27.05 0.39 -40.59
CA GLY A 706 28.24 0.34 -41.42
C GLY A 706 28.06 1.04 -42.77
N GLU A 707 28.32 0.29 -43.87
CA GLU A 707 28.12 0.77 -45.23
C GLU A 707 26.66 0.90 -45.65
N GLY A 708 25.73 0.42 -44.84
CA GLY A 708 24.29 0.51 -45.10
C GLY A 708 23.72 1.92 -45.03
N ILE A 709 24.42 2.88 -44.44
CA ILE A 709 24.01 4.28 -44.35
C ILE A 709 25.12 5.23 -44.82
N ARG A 710 24.70 6.37 -45.35
CA ARG A 710 25.58 7.49 -45.73
C ARG A 710 25.09 8.78 -45.06
N VAL A 711 25.79 9.25 -44.04
CA VAL A 711 25.46 10.49 -43.35
C VAL A 711 25.78 11.68 -44.24
N GLU A 712 24.79 12.57 -44.44
CA GLU A 712 24.89 13.75 -45.32
C GLU A 712 24.99 15.04 -44.50
N ALA A 713 24.21 15.19 -43.47
CA ALA A 713 24.20 16.35 -42.56
C ALA A 713 23.93 15.91 -41.11
N PRO A 714 24.50 16.61 -40.10
CA PRO A 714 25.46 17.73 -40.25
C PRO A 714 26.85 17.26 -40.64
N THR A 715 27.62 18.15 -41.30
CA THR A 715 28.95 17.86 -41.79
C THR A 715 29.92 17.38 -40.71
N ALA A 716 29.85 17.96 -39.51
CA ALA A 716 30.68 17.57 -38.38
C ALA A 716 30.49 16.05 -38.00
N LEU A 717 29.26 15.56 -37.97
CA LEU A 717 28.99 14.14 -37.70
C LEU A 717 29.49 13.22 -38.81
N ARG A 718 29.34 13.65 -40.08
CA ARG A 718 29.91 12.94 -41.25
C ARG A 718 31.41 12.81 -41.14
N GLU A 719 32.10 13.91 -40.84
CA GLU A 719 33.57 13.95 -40.70
C GLU A 719 34.05 13.07 -39.53
N GLU A 720 33.34 13.11 -38.40
CA GLU A 720 33.61 12.23 -37.26
C GLU A 720 33.50 10.76 -37.67
N LEU A 721 32.39 10.36 -38.36
CA LEU A 721 32.19 9.01 -38.83
C LEU A 721 33.33 8.56 -39.74
N VAL A 722 33.71 9.38 -40.74
CA VAL A 722 34.82 9.09 -41.65
C VAL A 722 36.14 8.94 -40.88
N SER A 723 36.40 9.81 -39.90
CA SER A 723 37.60 9.72 -39.07
C SER A 723 37.64 8.42 -38.25
N ARG A 724 36.52 8.00 -37.69
CA ARG A 724 36.43 6.75 -36.95
C ARG A 724 36.62 5.53 -37.86
N CYS A 725 36.01 5.52 -39.06
CA CYS A 725 36.23 4.44 -40.03
C CYS A 725 37.70 4.30 -40.40
N ARG A 726 38.41 5.43 -40.62
CA ARG A 726 39.86 5.43 -40.87
C ARG A 726 40.66 4.86 -39.68
N ALA A 727 40.30 5.27 -38.46
CA ALA A 727 40.93 4.76 -37.23
C ALA A 727 40.70 3.24 -37.05
N MET A 728 39.51 2.76 -37.39
CA MET A 728 39.20 1.31 -37.35
C MET A 728 40.04 0.55 -38.38
N LEU A 729 40.12 1.02 -39.62
CA LEU A 729 40.98 0.41 -40.66
C LEU A 729 42.44 0.36 -40.22
N ALA A 730 42.97 1.47 -39.67
CA ALA A 730 44.33 1.52 -39.16
C ALA A 730 44.56 0.53 -37.99
N ALA A 731 43.61 0.39 -37.09
CA ALA A 731 43.67 -0.56 -35.95
C ALA A 731 43.72 -2.02 -36.41
N HIS A 732 43.14 -2.32 -37.57
CA HIS A 732 43.14 -3.66 -38.18
C HIS A 732 44.26 -3.88 -39.20
N GLY A 733 45.25 -2.97 -39.30
CA GLY A 733 46.43 -3.11 -40.12
C GLY A 733 46.24 -2.76 -41.60
N GLU A 734 45.06 -2.26 -41.97
CA GLU A 734 44.82 -1.76 -43.34
C GLU A 734 45.29 -0.30 -43.42
N PRO A 735 46.26 0.07 -44.31
CA PRO A 735 46.67 1.45 -44.50
C PRO A 735 45.49 2.25 -45.05
N ALA A 736 45.20 3.40 -44.44
CA ALA A 736 44.24 4.34 -44.98
C ALA A 736 44.65 4.73 -46.39
N ARG A 737 44.01 4.18 -47.42
CA ARG A 737 44.22 4.59 -48.81
C ARG A 737 43.77 6.05 -48.95
N GLY A 738 44.68 6.97 -48.72
CA GLY A 738 44.52 8.41 -48.88
C GLY A 738 45.23 8.84 -50.09
N ALA A 739 44.51 9.46 -51.00
CA ALA A 739 44.94 10.42 -52.03
C ALA A 739 46.36 10.20 -52.56
N THR A 740 46.52 9.40 -53.55
CA THR A 740 47.69 9.45 -54.43
C THR A 740 47.47 10.50 -55.50
N ALA A 741 48.37 11.47 -55.45
CA ALA A 741 48.60 12.38 -56.49
C ALA A 741 48.74 11.70 -57.86
N ARG A 742 48.28 12.41 -58.89
CA ARG A 742 48.66 12.19 -60.28
C ARG A 742 50.13 12.48 -60.42
N GLU A 743 50.87 11.59 -61.12
CA GLU A 743 51.94 11.85 -62.06
C GLU A 743 52.65 10.51 -62.32
N GLY A 744 52.56 9.93 -63.49
CA GLY A 744 53.41 10.18 -64.62
C GLY A 744 54.19 8.88 -64.98
N ALA A 745 54.01 8.43 -66.24
CA ALA A 745 54.90 7.61 -67.04
C ALA A 745 54.80 6.07 -66.94
N GLY A 746 54.29 5.51 -68.03
CA GLY A 746 54.27 4.10 -68.42
C GLY A 746 55.65 3.57 -68.87
N PRO A 747 55.78 2.54 -69.79
CA PRO A 747 55.29 1.16 -69.65
C PRO A 747 56.43 0.13 -69.73
N ALA A 748 56.29 -1.08 -69.30
CA ALA A 748 57.03 -2.23 -69.81
C ALA A 748 56.30 -3.57 -69.55
N GLU A 749 56.11 -4.25 -70.60
CA GLU A 749 55.72 -5.55 -70.99
C GLU A 749 56.11 -6.77 -70.13
N ALA A 750 55.35 -7.80 -70.42
CA ALA A 750 55.60 -9.27 -70.33
C ALA A 750 55.40 -9.91 -68.93
N ASP A 751 54.57 -10.85 -68.71
CA ASP A 751 54.45 -12.14 -69.31
C ASP A 751 53.21 -12.87 -68.70
N ARG A 752 52.43 -13.56 -69.56
CA ARG A 752 51.46 -14.62 -69.16
C ARG A 752 52.21 -15.94 -69.16
N PRO A 753 51.79 -16.95 -68.37
CA PRO A 753 50.69 -17.78 -68.88
C PRO A 753 49.77 -18.47 -67.85
N ALA A 754 48.57 -18.56 -68.28
CA ALA A 754 47.72 -19.78 -68.39
C ALA A 754 47.22 -20.51 -67.14
N ASN A 755 45.89 -20.44 -67.03
CA ASN A 755 44.98 -21.61 -66.94
C ASN A 755 44.92 -22.45 -65.66
N ARG A 756 43.79 -22.36 -64.96
CA ARG A 756 42.95 -23.59 -64.64
C ARG A 756 41.63 -23.17 -64.00
N GLN A 757 40.59 -23.36 -64.75
CA GLN A 757 39.40 -24.21 -64.45
C GLN A 757 38.59 -23.99 -63.18
N HIS A 758 37.37 -23.57 -63.47
CA HIS A 758 36.10 -23.79 -62.78
C HIS A 758 36.12 -24.93 -61.77
N GLN A 759 35.65 -24.66 -60.55
CA GLN A 759 34.77 -25.52 -59.81
C GLN A 759 33.72 -24.68 -59.13
N GLU A 760 32.49 -24.85 -59.54
CA GLU A 760 31.27 -24.45 -58.85
C GLU A 760 31.18 -25.24 -57.55
N GLU A 761 31.12 -24.61 -56.40
CA GLU A 761 30.67 -25.25 -55.15
C GLU A 761 29.23 -24.79 -54.86
N GLU A 762 28.37 -25.76 -54.81
CA GLU A 762 26.97 -25.69 -54.41
C GLU A 762 26.83 -25.22 -52.94
N PRO A 763 25.73 -24.53 -52.59
CA PRO A 763 25.46 -24.14 -51.20
C PRO A 763 24.98 -25.36 -50.40
N PRO A 764 25.27 -25.45 -49.07
CA PRO A 764 24.88 -26.56 -48.23
C PRO A 764 23.36 -26.61 -47.97
N PRO A 765 22.80 -27.80 -47.72
CA PRO A 765 21.37 -28.05 -47.71
C PRO A 765 20.70 -27.51 -46.45
N ARG A 766 19.50 -27.01 -46.65
CA ARG A 766 18.57 -26.60 -45.60
C ARG A 766 18.21 -27.76 -44.67
N ALA A 767 18.39 -27.62 -43.38
CA ALA A 767 17.93 -28.53 -42.35
C ALA A 767 16.38 -28.57 -42.32
N HIS A 768 15.82 -29.71 -42.67
CA HIS A 768 14.42 -30.04 -42.44
C HIS A 768 14.18 -30.34 -40.94
N PHE A 769 13.31 -29.60 -40.31
CA PHE A 769 12.69 -30.00 -39.03
C PHE A 769 11.45 -30.86 -39.35
N PRO A 770 11.30 -32.04 -38.74
CA PRO A 770 10.12 -32.87 -38.97
C PRO A 770 8.93 -32.37 -38.15
N ASN A 771 7.86 -32.13 -38.86
CA ASN A 771 6.51 -31.95 -38.35
C ASN A 771 5.97 -33.30 -37.85
N ARG A 772 5.86 -33.52 -36.54
CA ARG A 772 5.01 -34.56 -35.96
C ARG A 772 4.40 -34.06 -34.67
N LEU A 773 3.15 -33.70 -34.75
CA LEU A 773 2.18 -33.89 -33.70
C LEU A 773 0.78 -33.92 -34.31
N ARG A 774 0.30 -35.13 -34.50
CA ARG A 774 -1.13 -35.44 -34.51
C ARG A 774 -1.38 -36.53 -33.47
N ARG A 775 -2.38 -36.24 -32.61
CA ARG A 775 -3.23 -37.14 -31.82
C ARG A 775 -2.63 -37.76 -30.53
N GLY A 776 -3.33 -37.39 -29.47
CA GLY A 776 -3.45 -37.99 -28.14
C GLY A 776 -3.99 -36.98 -27.15
#